data_d6e176af4cdcd2e4a0a78d2f9be089f0
#
_entry.id   d6e176af4cdcd2e4a0a78d2f9be089f0
#
_cell.length_a   1.000
_cell.length_b   1.000
_cell.length_c   1.000
_cell.angle_alpha   90.00
_cell.angle_beta   90.00
_cell.angle_gamma   90.00
#
_symmetry.space_group_name_H-M   'P 1'
#
loop_
_entity.id
_entity.type
_entity.pdbx_description
1 polymer ?
#
loop_
_entity_poly.entity_id
_entity_poly.type
_entity_poly.pdbx_seq_one_letter_code
_entity_poly.pdbx_strand_id
1 'polypeptide(L)'
;MMNPGRFSRRRRDSLPVAALGWVLGFTVGAWAGKQVGAAAESSDIKPLRSIPEILALPIEEFERQRPVVVRGVVTLLEPLVIQDGDDAIYLDHTHLCVAPGQRPRDVLATLPFELGADIEVTGIVDPGGYAPWVVMHTIRRLGTEPLPEPVSLDIARLFAGEGVGRRVRATGVVQAVLEHPKRWSLVFESASRRLNVTIPKTVMPELPVNLVDADVEVVGVGKTFRNTRGEFVAPGLYLARHEDLRIVREPALGAFDLPITPLGSIARYRAKPLGGHRVRTSGIVSFATPSTLFLQDDIGGVQVRLAPAAGTELVFEPGDRVEVAGFPDMASGVGAVEWAVARRISPGTPPPPLQIQPGYIVRVNDEHSQVGSVARPGSYDGCLIRCEGKLEAINTSSGGTLLTLTEDGTAFTARLADDDQTAPVPFVLGSDLEITGIVQAERRPPGEAENLRGSTTLSQVGLLVRDRSDIRVVRLPPWWTPTRLAAVAGLLGALAAAAAVWVTFLRREVARQTARAIAEESARQQAALDYEITLRERNKLAGNLHDTALQTVTGIAFQLKVCETKERARTAPPGESHGDDDVGRHLGVARKMVEHAADQLRGTVWSLRSLPNEGRSFSDALREMLERMEAGHDARVELRFDPRADHLPAYVAGNLILVMQEAVHNALHHAAPRRVVVSVAAAEAGLTLEVRDDGRGFELGEQAGPRHGHFGLAGMRERVERLGGTLEIDSTPGGGTLVRVTVPTEQRTTHAAIDVYA
;
A
#
# COMPACT_ATOMS: atom_id res chain seq x y z
N MET A 1 -25.18 -38.59 -40.51
CA MET A 1 -24.00 -39.47 -40.49
C MET A 1 -22.82 -38.71 -39.95
N MET A 2 -22.23 -39.29 -38.90
CA MET A 2 -20.91 -39.00 -38.31
C MET A 2 -20.63 -37.61 -37.69
N ASN A 3 -20.72 -37.52 -36.52
CA ASN A 3 -20.21 -37.44 -35.15
C ASN A 3 -18.89 -36.68 -34.94
N PRO A 4 -18.81 -35.99 -33.86
CA PRO A 4 -18.00 -34.78 -33.61
C PRO A 4 -16.72 -35.03 -32.82
N GLY A 5 -15.76 -34.19 -33.02
CA GLY A 5 -14.52 -34.14 -32.24
C GLY A 5 -14.62 -33.19 -31.05
N ARG A 6 -14.27 -33.73 -29.89
CA ARG A 6 -14.14 -33.04 -28.61
C ARG A 6 -13.06 -31.94 -28.68
N PHE A 7 -13.41 -30.71 -28.34
CA PHE A 7 -12.46 -29.71 -27.92
C PHE A 7 -12.67 -29.37 -26.44
N SER A 8 -11.70 -29.71 -25.64
CA SER A 8 -11.63 -29.41 -24.24
C SER A 8 -11.46 -27.89 -24.04
N ARG A 9 -12.46 -27.25 -23.44
CA ARG A 9 -12.38 -25.88 -22.96
C ARG A 9 -11.49 -25.85 -21.71
N ARG A 10 -10.29 -25.33 -21.83
CA ARG A 10 -9.53 -24.80 -20.69
C ARG A 10 -10.30 -23.60 -20.15
N ARG A 11 -10.79 -23.73 -18.94
CA ARG A 11 -11.27 -22.61 -18.13
C ARG A 11 -10.10 -21.64 -17.93
N ARG A 12 -10.21 -20.44 -18.43
CA ARG A 12 -9.50 -19.29 -17.92
C ARG A 12 -10.28 -18.82 -16.71
N ASP A 13 -9.74 -19.03 -15.53
CA ASP A 13 -10.22 -18.41 -14.30
C ASP A 13 -9.91 -16.91 -14.39
N SER A 14 -10.92 -16.14 -14.77
CA SER A 14 -10.95 -14.69 -14.57
C SER A 14 -11.31 -14.48 -13.11
N LEU A 15 -10.35 -13.97 -12.34
CA LEU A 15 -10.57 -13.43 -11.00
C LEU A 15 -11.57 -12.27 -11.09
N PRO A 16 -12.65 -12.27 -10.32
CA PRO A 16 -13.52 -11.12 -10.23
C PRO A 16 -12.81 -10.02 -9.45
N VAL A 17 -12.82 -8.83 -10.01
CA VAL A 17 -12.48 -7.59 -9.32
C VAL A 17 -13.36 -7.49 -8.08
N ALA A 18 -12.75 -7.62 -6.92
CA ALA A 18 -13.42 -7.49 -5.64
C ALA A 18 -13.90 -6.05 -5.48
N ALA A 19 -15.20 -5.85 -5.58
CA ALA A 19 -15.86 -4.74 -4.93
C ALA A 19 -15.40 -4.71 -3.47
N LEU A 20 -14.94 -3.54 -2.99
CA LEU A 20 -14.66 -3.29 -1.58
C LEU A 20 -15.97 -3.41 -0.78
N GLY A 21 -16.42 -4.63 -0.60
CA GLY A 21 -17.39 -4.99 0.41
C GLY A 21 -16.61 -5.23 1.70
N TRP A 22 -16.92 -4.46 2.71
CA TRP A 22 -16.45 -4.66 4.07
C TRP A 22 -16.91 -6.04 4.57
N VAL A 23 -16.13 -7.07 4.30
CA VAL A 23 -16.27 -8.36 4.95
C VAL A 23 -15.42 -8.33 6.21
N LEU A 24 -16.01 -7.95 7.32
CA LEU A 24 -15.48 -8.28 8.62
C LEU A 24 -15.71 -9.79 8.86
N GLY A 25 -14.83 -10.59 8.28
CA GLY A 25 -14.62 -11.95 8.73
C GLY A 25 -14.00 -11.90 10.13
N PHE A 26 -14.64 -12.60 11.07
CA PHE A 26 -13.99 -12.97 12.33
C PHE A 26 -12.76 -13.82 11.99
N THR A 27 -11.61 -13.21 11.87
CA THR A 27 -10.36 -13.93 11.99
C THR A 27 -10.14 -14.15 13.48
N VAL A 28 -10.46 -15.35 13.92
CA VAL A 28 -9.94 -15.90 15.17
C VAL A 28 -8.42 -15.86 15.04
N GLY A 29 -7.79 -14.88 15.65
CA GLY A 29 -6.36 -14.87 15.84
C GLY A 29 -6.00 -16.11 16.64
N ALA A 30 -5.28 -17.03 16.00
CA ALA A 30 -4.70 -18.19 16.66
C ALA A 30 -3.72 -17.70 17.72
N TRP A 31 -4.21 -17.52 18.92
CA TRP A 31 -3.38 -17.42 20.11
C TRP A 31 -2.91 -18.85 20.45
N ALA A 32 -1.65 -19.10 20.20
CA ALA A 32 -1.01 -20.37 20.55
C ALA A 32 -1.26 -20.67 22.01
N GLY A 33 -1.82 -21.83 22.24
CA GLY A 33 -2.17 -22.35 23.57
C GLY A 33 -1.02 -22.27 24.55
N LYS A 34 -1.16 -21.38 25.51
CA LYS A 34 -0.54 -21.55 26.79
C LYS A 34 -1.44 -22.51 27.57
N GLN A 35 -0.98 -23.73 27.76
CA GLN A 35 -1.62 -24.71 28.63
C GLN A 35 -1.99 -24.01 29.94
N VAL A 36 -3.29 -23.98 30.21
CA VAL A 36 -3.79 -23.68 31.56
C VAL A 36 -3.43 -24.88 32.44
N GLY A 37 -2.24 -24.83 33.01
CA GLY A 37 -1.83 -25.68 34.07
C GLY A 37 -2.21 -25.05 35.41
N ALA A 38 -2.91 -25.81 36.22
CA ALA A 38 -3.12 -25.64 37.65
C ALA A 38 -3.88 -24.39 38.08
N ALA A 39 -5.17 -24.54 38.22
CA ALA A 39 -5.94 -23.84 39.24
C ALA A 39 -5.47 -24.28 40.65
N ALA A 40 -4.52 -23.56 41.18
CA ALA A 40 -4.22 -23.56 42.63
C ALA A 40 -3.53 -22.24 42.93
N GLU A 41 -4.12 -21.48 43.86
CA GLU A 41 -3.66 -20.22 44.43
C GLU A 41 -4.18 -18.92 43.78
N SER A 42 -5.50 -18.70 43.92
CA SER A 42 -6.05 -17.34 44.09
C SER A 42 -7.33 -17.40 44.95
N SER A 43 -7.19 -17.83 46.20
CA SER A 43 -8.31 -17.97 47.12
C SER A 43 -8.80 -16.66 47.76
N ASP A 44 -8.39 -15.49 47.26
CA ASP A 44 -8.77 -14.20 47.86
C ASP A 44 -9.36 -13.15 46.91
N ILE A 45 -9.52 -13.46 45.63
CA ILE A 45 -10.15 -12.50 44.70
C ILE A 45 -11.66 -12.70 44.74
N LYS A 46 -12.35 -11.79 45.44
CA LYS A 46 -13.81 -11.77 45.49
C LYS A 46 -14.39 -11.63 44.09
N PRO A 47 -15.32 -12.52 43.67
CA PRO A 47 -15.93 -12.40 42.32
C PRO A 47 -16.74 -11.11 42.24
N LEU A 48 -16.70 -10.48 41.07
CA LEU A 48 -17.59 -9.36 40.74
C LEU A 48 -19.01 -9.89 40.60
N ARG A 49 -19.97 -9.16 41.12
CA ARG A 49 -21.35 -9.65 41.23
C ARG A 49 -22.38 -8.82 40.48
N SER A 50 -21.97 -7.73 39.87
CA SER A 50 -22.87 -6.89 39.06
C SER A 50 -22.20 -6.44 37.79
N ILE A 51 -23.01 -6.19 36.73
CA ILE A 51 -22.54 -5.66 35.46
C ILE A 51 -21.84 -4.31 35.63
N PRO A 52 -22.38 -3.34 36.43
CA PRO A 52 -21.70 -2.07 36.69
C PRO A 52 -20.30 -2.21 37.28
N GLU A 53 -20.07 -3.17 38.21
CA GLU A 53 -18.73 -3.42 38.72
C GLU A 53 -17.74 -3.84 37.63
N ILE A 54 -18.19 -4.62 36.66
CA ILE A 54 -17.35 -5.02 35.51
C ILE A 54 -17.06 -3.85 34.60
N LEU A 55 -18.09 -3.07 34.24
CA LEU A 55 -17.97 -1.93 33.33
C LEU A 55 -17.11 -0.80 33.93
N ALA A 56 -17.01 -0.71 35.26
CA ALA A 56 -16.21 0.28 35.96
C ALA A 56 -14.74 -0.14 36.16
N LEU A 57 -14.34 -1.34 35.75
CA LEU A 57 -12.97 -1.79 35.90
C LEU A 57 -11.98 -0.97 35.10
N PRO A 58 -10.83 -0.60 35.67
CA PRO A 58 -9.71 -0.08 34.90
C PRO A 58 -9.20 -1.11 33.85
N ILE A 59 -8.65 -0.63 32.76
CA ILE A 59 -8.18 -1.49 31.66
C ILE A 59 -7.15 -2.54 32.15
N GLU A 60 -6.29 -2.16 33.09
CA GLU A 60 -5.24 -3.02 33.66
C GLU A 60 -5.81 -4.19 34.44
N GLU A 61 -7.02 -4.05 35.00
CA GLU A 61 -7.67 -5.11 35.80
C GLU A 61 -8.27 -6.21 34.93
N PHE A 62 -8.54 -5.96 33.66
CA PHE A 62 -9.06 -6.97 32.72
C PHE A 62 -8.04 -8.08 32.42
N GLU A 63 -6.74 -7.76 32.42
CA GLU A 63 -5.68 -8.75 32.20
C GLU A 63 -5.60 -9.78 33.33
N ARG A 64 -6.15 -9.47 34.52
CA ARG A 64 -6.18 -10.37 35.67
C ARG A 64 -7.26 -11.44 35.61
N GLN A 65 -8.09 -11.43 34.54
CA GLN A 65 -9.16 -12.41 34.33
C GLN A 65 -10.01 -12.65 35.59
N ARG A 66 -10.45 -11.58 36.24
CA ARG A 66 -11.19 -11.65 37.52
C ARG A 66 -12.44 -12.53 37.38
N PRO A 67 -12.71 -13.38 38.38
CA PRO A 67 -13.93 -14.20 38.37
C PRO A 67 -15.17 -13.31 38.52
N VAL A 68 -16.24 -13.72 37.86
CA VAL A 68 -17.53 -13.02 37.88
C VAL A 68 -18.68 -14.00 38.14
N VAL A 69 -19.70 -13.49 38.81
CA VAL A 69 -21.00 -14.11 38.93
C VAL A 69 -22.04 -13.02 38.67
N VAL A 70 -22.56 -12.99 37.45
CA VAL A 70 -23.51 -11.95 37.02
C VAL A 70 -24.86 -12.54 36.69
N ARG A 71 -25.91 -11.77 36.93
CA ARG A 71 -27.29 -12.09 36.62
C ARG A 71 -27.82 -11.04 35.63
N GLY A 72 -28.73 -11.44 34.75
CA GLY A 72 -29.44 -10.52 33.92
C GLY A 72 -30.39 -11.21 32.94
N VAL A 73 -31.24 -10.42 32.34
CA VAL A 73 -32.24 -10.86 31.40
C VAL A 73 -31.61 -10.96 30.01
N VAL A 74 -31.80 -12.07 29.33
CA VAL A 74 -31.31 -12.25 27.95
C VAL A 74 -32.06 -11.33 27.00
N THR A 75 -31.33 -10.40 26.40
CA THR A 75 -31.86 -9.40 25.47
C THR A 75 -31.49 -9.67 24.00
N LEU A 76 -30.46 -10.51 23.78
CA LEU A 76 -30.02 -10.93 22.44
C LEU A 76 -29.42 -12.35 22.55
N LEU A 77 -29.65 -13.19 21.54
CA LEU A 77 -29.17 -14.58 21.51
C LEU A 77 -27.87 -14.77 20.73
N GLU A 78 -27.68 -14.04 19.63
CA GLU A 78 -26.46 -14.10 18.80
C GLU A 78 -26.03 -12.69 18.33
N PRO A 79 -24.96 -12.13 18.94
CA PRO A 79 -24.23 -12.61 20.12
C PRO A 79 -25.08 -12.60 21.38
N LEU A 80 -24.73 -13.45 22.35
CA LEU A 80 -25.49 -13.50 23.62
C LEU A 80 -25.22 -12.25 24.45
N VAL A 81 -26.30 -11.60 24.89
CA VAL A 81 -26.25 -10.39 25.73
C VAL A 81 -27.25 -10.51 26.86
N ILE A 82 -26.82 -10.14 28.04
CA ILE A 82 -27.72 -9.94 29.20
C ILE A 82 -27.75 -8.49 29.61
N GLN A 83 -28.88 -8.07 30.13
CA GLN A 83 -29.09 -6.75 30.67
C GLN A 83 -29.67 -6.87 32.10
N ASP A 84 -29.18 -6.08 33.01
CA ASP A 84 -29.69 -5.91 34.37
C ASP A 84 -29.90 -4.39 34.61
N GLY A 85 -31.16 -3.99 34.71
CA GLY A 85 -31.52 -2.58 34.77
C GLY A 85 -31.00 -1.78 33.60
N ASP A 86 -30.13 -0.84 33.89
CA ASP A 86 -29.51 0.07 32.93
C ASP A 86 -28.17 -0.44 32.33
N ASP A 87 -27.66 -1.55 32.81
CA ASP A 87 -26.36 -2.05 32.41
C ASP A 87 -26.48 -3.37 31.67
N ALA A 88 -25.60 -3.57 30.68
CA ALA A 88 -25.64 -4.74 29.84
C ALA A 88 -24.22 -5.23 29.50
N ILE A 89 -24.07 -6.52 29.27
CA ILE A 89 -22.78 -7.11 28.94
C ILE A 89 -22.93 -8.25 27.93
N TYR A 90 -21.93 -8.34 27.05
CA TYR A 90 -21.79 -9.44 26.11
C TYR A 90 -21.22 -10.68 26.79
N LEU A 91 -21.71 -11.83 26.40
CA LEU A 91 -21.27 -13.11 26.91
C LEU A 91 -20.59 -13.93 25.82
N ASP A 92 -19.37 -14.35 26.06
CA ASP A 92 -18.64 -15.26 25.19
C ASP A 92 -18.77 -16.70 25.70
N HIS A 93 -19.20 -17.59 24.83
CA HIS A 93 -19.45 -18.99 25.12
C HIS A 93 -18.31 -19.94 24.73
N THR A 94 -17.20 -19.41 24.22
CA THR A 94 -16.08 -20.25 23.69
C THR A 94 -15.48 -21.16 24.76
N HIS A 95 -15.54 -20.78 26.02
CA HIS A 95 -15.02 -21.53 27.17
C HIS A 95 -16.10 -22.15 28.06
N LEU A 96 -17.35 -22.23 27.56
CA LEU A 96 -18.43 -22.86 28.32
C LEU A 96 -18.07 -24.32 28.63
N CYS A 97 -18.18 -24.71 29.90
CA CYS A 97 -17.94 -26.09 30.32
C CYS A 97 -19.01 -27.00 29.77
N VAL A 98 -18.65 -27.83 28.83
CA VAL A 98 -19.54 -28.78 28.16
C VAL A 98 -19.00 -30.21 28.33
N ALA A 99 -19.88 -31.23 28.15
CA ALA A 99 -19.48 -32.62 28.23
C ALA A 99 -18.46 -32.96 27.11
N PRO A 100 -17.55 -33.93 27.35
CA PRO A 100 -16.57 -34.33 26.34
C PRO A 100 -17.25 -34.72 25.02
N GLY A 101 -16.78 -34.12 23.90
CA GLY A 101 -17.31 -34.33 22.57
C GLY A 101 -18.43 -33.38 22.14
N GLN A 102 -18.92 -32.53 23.01
CA GLN A 102 -19.86 -31.44 22.68
C GLN A 102 -19.12 -30.15 22.36
N ARG A 103 -19.65 -29.35 21.44
CA ARG A 103 -19.16 -28.00 21.19
C ARG A 103 -19.96 -26.99 22.00
N PRO A 104 -19.35 -25.99 22.63
CA PRO A 104 -20.06 -24.95 23.38
C PRO A 104 -21.26 -24.36 22.64
N ARG A 105 -21.12 -24.12 21.34
CA ARG A 105 -22.17 -23.56 20.48
C ARG A 105 -23.38 -24.52 20.34
N ASP A 106 -23.13 -25.81 20.24
CA ASP A 106 -24.21 -26.82 20.09
C ASP A 106 -24.97 -26.95 21.41
N VAL A 107 -24.29 -26.88 22.53
CA VAL A 107 -24.90 -26.85 23.88
C VAL A 107 -25.75 -25.59 24.05
N LEU A 108 -25.22 -24.43 23.68
CA LEU A 108 -25.99 -23.18 23.72
C LEU A 108 -27.28 -23.27 22.89
N ALA A 109 -27.20 -23.88 21.70
CA ALA A 109 -28.36 -24.07 20.84
C ALA A 109 -29.40 -25.05 21.41
N THR A 110 -29.00 -25.94 22.31
CA THR A 110 -29.89 -26.89 23.01
C THR A 110 -30.43 -26.35 24.33
N LEU A 111 -29.82 -25.33 24.90
CA LEU A 111 -30.33 -24.68 26.09
C LEU A 111 -31.59 -23.89 25.71
N PRO A 112 -32.69 -24.01 26.45
CA PRO A 112 -33.96 -23.32 26.15
C PRO A 112 -33.83 -21.83 26.57
N PHE A 113 -32.86 -21.11 25.97
CA PHE A 113 -32.76 -19.67 26.16
C PHE A 113 -33.69 -18.99 25.20
N GLU A 114 -34.65 -18.36 25.76
CA GLU A 114 -35.53 -17.42 25.09
C GLU A 114 -35.14 -15.99 25.47
N LEU A 115 -35.50 -15.05 24.65
CA LEU A 115 -35.47 -13.68 25.04
C LEU A 115 -36.34 -13.48 26.27
N GLY A 116 -35.84 -12.77 27.28
CA GLY A 116 -36.49 -12.64 28.57
C GLY A 116 -36.11 -13.72 29.58
N ALA A 117 -35.27 -14.70 29.21
CA ALA A 117 -34.72 -15.64 30.21
C ALA A 117 -33.85 -14.88 31.19
N ASP A 118 -34.16 -15.00 32.46
CA ASP A 118 -33.32 -14.54 33.58
C ASP A 118 -32.26 -15.59 33.87
N ILE A 119 -31.00 -15.24 33.68
CA ILE A 119 -29.87 -16.16 33.84
C ILE A 119 -28.81 -15.63 34.76
N GLU A 120 -28.16 -16.57 35.45
CA GLU A 120 -26.94 -16.32 36.19
C GLU A 120 -25.76 -16.98 35.46
N VAL A 121 -24.70 -16.24 35.27
CA VAL A 121 -23.50 -16.66 34.52
C VAL A 121 -22.31 -16.57 35.44
N THR A 122 -21.52 -17.65 35.52
CA THR A 122 -20.18 -17.59 36.12
C THR A 122 -19.12 -17.64 35.03
N GLY A 123 -18.05 -16.91 35.21
CA GLY A 123 -16.98 -16.83 34.22
C GLY A 123 -15.86 -15.94 34.68
N ILE A 124 -15.14 -15.41 33.72
CA ILE A 124 -14.07 -14.43 33.92
C ILE A 124 -14.32 -13.22 33.02
N VAL A 125 -13.81 -12.08 33.46
CA VAL A 125 -13.83 -10.85 32.64
C VAL A 125 -12.75 -10.93 31.58
N ASP A 126 -13.10 -10.51 30.36
CA ASP A 126 -12.19 -10.29 29.25
C ASP A 126 -12.31 -8.84 28.77
N PRO A 127 -11.22 -8.16 28.42
CA PRO A 127 -11.26 -6.77 27.96
C PRO A 127 -12.13 -6.56 26.74
N GLY A 128 -12.46 -7.64 26.01
CA GLY A 128 -13.17 -7.51 24.77
C GLY A 128 -12.36 -6.71 23.73
N GLY A 129 -13.05 -6.08 22.82
CA GLY A 129 -12.36 -5.23 21.88
C GLY A 129 -12.57 -3.74 22.09
N TYR A 130 -13.78 -3.34 22.51
CA TYR A 130 -14.15 -1.95 22.83
C TYR A 130 -14.85 -1.89 24.20
N ALA A 131 -15.73 -2.84 24.46
CA ALA A 131 -16.40 -2.99 25.75
C ALA A 131 -16.02 -4.36 26.34
N PRO A 132 -15.92 -4.48 27.65
CA PRO A 132 -15.63 -5.75 28.29
C PRO A 132 -16.77 -6.75 28.05
N TRP A 133 -16.44 -8.01 28.03
CA TRP A 133 -17.39 -9.10 28.00
C TRP A 133 -17.07 -10.14 29.08
N VAL A 134 -17.97 -11.08 29.28
CA VAL A 134 -17.77 -12.19 30.20
C VAL A 134 -17.55 -13.46 29.38
N VAL A 135 -16.40 -14.10 29.56
CA VAL A 135 -16.13 -15.44 29.06
C VAL A 135 -16.81 -16.42 30.00
N MET A 136 -17.85 -17.08 29.51
CA MET A 136 -18.69 -17.96 30.33
C MET A 136 -18.03 -19.29 30.64
N HIS A 137 -18.10 -19.71 31.89
CA HIS A 137 -17.77 -21.08 32.32
C HIS A 137 -19.02 -21.89 32.60
N THR A 138 -19.98 -21.33 33.32
CA THR A 138 -21.27 -21.97 33.58
C THR A 138 -22.42 -21.00 33.40
N ILE A 139 -23.59 -21.55 33.16
CA ILE A 139 -24.82 -20.78 33.00
C ILE A 139 -25.97 -21.49 33.69
N ARG A 140 -26.81 -20.74 34.36
CA ARG A 140 -27.98 -21.25 35.08
C ARG A 140 -29.19 -20.37 34.79
N ARG A 141 -30.28 -20.94 34.33
CA ARG A 141 -31.56 -20.24 34.20
C ARG A 141 -32.20 -20.11 35.58
N LEU A 142 -32.58 -18.89 35.93
CA LEU A 142 -33.27 -18.58 37.17
C LEU A 142 -34.80 -18.49 36.98
N GLY A 143 -35.21 -17.97 35.83
CA GLY A 143 -36.61 -17.77 35.55
C GLY A 143 -36.85 -17.13 34.17
N THR A 144 -37.93 -16.39 34.06
CA THR A 144 -38.25 -15.55 32.90
C THR A 144 -38.74 -14.21 33.45
N GLU A 145 -38.19 -13.15 32.90
CA GLU A 145 -38.57 -11.78 33.23
C GLU A 145 -38.96 -11.03 31.94
N PRO A 146 -39.77 -9.98 32.02
CA PRO A 146 -40.04 -9.16 30.86
C PRO A 146 -38.73 -8.53 30.39
N LEU A 147 -38.63 -8.35 29.06
CA LEU A 147 -37.47 -7.65 28.49
C LEU A 147 -37.36 -6.24 29.07
N PRO A 148 -36.15 -5.79 29.42
CA PRO A 148 -35.94 -4.43 29.88
C PRO A 148 -36.49 -3.40 28.89
N GLU A 149 -37.11 -2.35 29.40
CA GLU A 149 -37.61 -1.26 28.55
C GLU A 149 -36.48 -0.63 27.73
N PRO A 150 -36.67 -0.41 26.41
CA PRO A 150 -35.63 0.17 25.59
C PRO A 150 -35.44 1.65 25.92
N VAL A 151 -34.19 2.02 26.10
CA VAL A 151 -33.84 3.43 26.34
C VAL A 151 -33.91 4.19 25.03
N SER A 152 -34.65 5.30 25.01
CA SER A 152 -34.63 6.22 23.88
C SER A 152 -33.34 7.02 23.92
N LEU A 153 -32.39 6.69 23.05
CA LEU A 153 -31.14 7.42 22.93
C LEU A 153 -31.13 8.22 21.63
N ASP A 154 -30.67 9.45 21.71
CA ASP A 154 -30.27 10.20 20.54
C ASP A 154 -29.08 9.49 19.87
N ILE A 155 -29.07 9.47 18.55
CA ILE A 155 -28.03 8.83 17.79
C ILE A 155 -26.64 9.41 18.09
N ALA A 156 -26.55 10.68 18.46
CA ALA A 156 -25.30 11.32 18.89
C ALA A 156 -24.69 10.62 20.13
N ARG A 157 -25.53 10.18 21.06
CA ARG A 157 -25.12 9.46 22.27
C ARG A 157 -24.64 8.04 21.94
N LEU A 158 -25.28 7.39 20.95
CA LEU A 158 -24.76 6.10 20.42
C LEU A 158 -23.37 6.26 19.82
N PHE A 159 -23.13 7.35 19.07
CA PHE A 159 -21.81 7.65 18.54
C PHE A 159 -20.79 8.06 19.61
N ALA A 160 -21.22 8.49 20.77
CA ALA A 160 -20.39 8.67 21.95
C ALA A 160 -20.08 7.36 22.71
N GLY A 161 -20.57 6.20 22.20
CA GLY A 161 -20.36 4.88 22.81
C GLY A 161 -21.39 4.51 23.87
N GLU A 162 -22.45 5.30 24.07
CA GLU A 162 -23.52 4.97 25.01
C GLU A 162 -24.42 3.85 24.44
N GLY A 163 -25.07 3.11 25.31
CA GLY A 163 -26.05 2.08 24.91
C GLY A 163 -25.47 0.77 24.39
N VAL A 164 -24.17 0.54 24.53
CA VAL A 164 -23.54 -0.75 24.14
C VAL A 164 -24.12 -1.89 24.99
N GLY A 165 -24.62 -2.94 24.30
CA GLY A 165 -25.27 -4.08 24.93
C GLY A 165 -26.70 -3.81 25.41
N ARG A 166 -27.12 -2.56 25.59
CA ARG A 166 -28.47 -2.19 26.08
C ARG A 166 -29.51 -2.25 24.97
N ARG A 167 -30.73 -2.48 25.36
CA ARG A 167 -31.86 -2.27 24.45
C ARG A 167 -32.07 -0.78 24.23
N VAL A 168 -31.97 -0.35 22.98
CA VAL A 168 -32.08 1.04 22.56
C VAL A 168 -33.20 1.18 21.54
N ARG A 169 -34.02 2.24 21.70
CA ARG A 169 -35.02 2.67 20.73
C ARG A 169 -34.47 3.83 19.91
N ALA A 170 -34.52 3.70 18.60
CA ALA A 170 -34.17 4.75 17.67
C ALA A 170 -35.22 4.88 16.58
N THR A 171 -35.42 6.12 16.07
CA THR A 171 -36.30 6.40 14.96
C THR A 171 -35.52 7.05 13.82
N GLY A 172 -35.89 6.74 12.60
CA GLY A 172 -35.22 7.30 11.42
C GLY A 172 -35.67 6.65 10.12
N VAL A 173 -34.92 6.88 9.06
CA VAL A 173 -35.26 6.44 7.70
C VAL A 173 -34.33 5.31 7.27
N VAL A 174 -34.89 4.25 6.70
CA VAL A 174 -34.09 3.16 6.09
C VAL A 174 -33.66 3.61 4.70
N GLN A 175 -32.33 3.72 4.50
CA GLN A 175 -31.78 4.13 3.22
C GLN A 175 -31.43 2.95 2.31
N ALA A 176 -30.98 1.84 2.89
CA ALA A 176 -30.67 0.65 2.11
C ALA A 176 -30.90 -0.62 2.91
N VAL A 177 -31.13 -1.69 2.19
CA VAL A 177 -31.19 -3.06 2.68
C VAL A 177 -30.10 -3.86 1.99
N LEU A 178 -29.17 -4.41 2.76
CA LEU A 178 -28.09 -5.25 2.28
C LEU A 178 -28.38 -6.70 2.71
N GLU A 179 -28.49 -7.57 1.72
CA GLU A 179 -28.71 -8.97 1.96
C GLU A 179 -27.39 -9.71 2.17
N HIS A 180 -27.32 -10.48 3.24
CA HIS A 180 -26.24 -11.43 3.52
C HIS A 180 -26.83 -12.83 3.70
N PRO A 181 -26.02 -13.89 3.59
CA PRO A 181 -26.53 -15.27 3.67
C PRO A 181 -27.36 -15.57 4.93
N LYS A 182 -27.00 -15.00 6.09
CA LYS A 182 -27.62 -15.29 7.39
C LYS A 182 -28.31 -14.09 8.03
N ARG A 183 -28.22 -12.90 7.43
CA ARG A 183 -28.72 -11.66 8.05
C ARG A 183 -29.05 -10.62 7.00
N TRP A 184 -29.88 -9.69 7.39
CA TRP A 184 -30.08 -8.41 6.72
C TRP A 184 -29.25 -7.36 7.43
N SER A 185 -28.75 -6.38 6.71
CA SER A 185 -28.13 -5.17 7.26
C SER A 185 -28.88 -3.96 6.70
N LEU A 186 -29.58 -3.24 7.57
CA LEU A 186 -30.25 -2.00 7.16
C LEU A 186 -29.30 -0.83 7.38
N VAL A 187 -29.12 -0.02 6.37
CA VAL A 187 -28.52 1.29 6.51
C VAL A 187 -29.63 2.26 6.96
N PHE A 188 -29.49 2.75 8.16
CA PHE A 188 -30.52 3.53 8.85
C PHE A 188 -29.98 4.93 9.16
N GLU A 189 -30.70 5.96 8.78
CA GLU A 189 -30.33 7.35 9.06
C GLU A 189 -31.26 7.98 10.09
N SER A 190 -30.66 8.61 11.08
CA SER A 190 -31.36 9.43 12.06
C SER A 190 -30.50 10.65 12.40
N ALA A 191 -31.08 11.84 12.46
CA ALA A 191 -30.40 13.10 12.74
C ALA A 191 -29.11 13.32 11.90
N SER A 192 -29.16 13.01 10.60
CA SER A 192 -28.05 13.12 9.63
C SER A 192 -26.83 12.24 9.95
N ARG A 193 -27.01 11.23 10.75
CA ARG A 193 -26.00 10.19 11.03
C ARG A 193 -26.52 8.82 10.63
N ARG A 194 -25.64 7.98 10.12
CA ARG A 194 -25.97 6.62 9.67
C ARG A 194 -25.45 5.58 10.63
N LEU A 195 -26.27 4.59 10.90
CA LEU A 195 -25.87 3.39 11.62
C LEU A 195 -26.39 2.14 10.92
N ASN A 196 -25.82 0.99 11.25
CA ASN A 196 -26.25 -0.28 10.71
C ASN A 196 -27.14 -1.02 11.71
N VAL A 197 -28.31 -1.45 11.26
CA VAL A 197 -29.17 -2.36 11.99
C VAL A 197 -29.02 -3.76 11.41
N THR A 198 -28.57 -4.68 12.23
CA THR A 198 -28.38 -6.09 11.86
C THR A 198 -29.58 -6.91 12.28
N ILE A 199 -30.19 -7.59 11.34
CA ILE A 199 -31.36 -8.43 11.56
C ILE A 199 -31.01 -9.86 11.14
N PRO A 200 -30.91 -10.81 12.07
CA PRO A 200 -30.72 -12.21 11.71
C PRO A 200 -31.93 -12.73 10.89
N LYS A 201 -31.68 -13.53 9.84
CA LYS A 201 -32.75 -14.16 9.05
C LYS A 201 -33.55 -15.20 9.86
N THR A 202 -33.00 -15.66 10.98
CA THR A 202 -33.73 -16.48 11.97
C THR A 202 -34.80 -15.69 12.70
N VAL A 203 -34.59 -14.38 12.89
CA VAL A 203 -35.57 -13.47 13.53
C VAL A 203 -36.58 -12.95 12.51
N MET A 204 -36.11 -12.63 11.31
CA MET A 204 -36.95 -12.10 10.24
C MET A 204 -36.48 -12.69 8.90
N PRO A 205 -37.06 -13.81 8.46
CA PRO A 205 -36.69 -14.45 7.20
C PRO A 205 -36.88 -13.54 5.98
N GLU A 206 -37.97 -12.76 6.00
CA GLU A 206 -38.32 -11.79 4.96
C GLU A 206 -38.54 -10.44 5.61
N LEU A 207 -38.12 -9.39 4.92
CA LEU A 207 -38.32 -8.01 5.37
C LEU A 207 -39.69 -7.48 4.89
N PRO A 208 -40.28 -6.52 5.63
CA PRO A 208 -41.47 -5.82 5.17
C PRO A 208 -41.26 -5.20 3.78
N VAL A 209 -42.31 -5.25 2.97
CA VAL A 209 -42.34 -4.56 1.68
C VAL A 209 -42.31 -3.05 1.94
N ASN A 210 -41.69 -2.27 1.03
CA ASN A 210 -41.57 -0.79 1.13
C ASN A 210 -40.76 -0.28 2.34
N LEU A 211 -39.81 -1.08 2.79
CA LEU A 211 -38.97 -0.67 3.93
C LEU A 211 -37.98 0.45 3.58
N VAL A 212 -37.47 0.48 2.35
CA VAL A 212 -36.52 1.52 1.90
C VAL A 212 -37.27 2.84 1.71
N ASP A 213 -36.77 3.89 2.33
CA ASP A 213 -37.37 5.23 2.42
C ASP A 213 -38.55 5.34 3.41
N ALA A 214 -38.80 4.30 4.19
CA ALA A 214 -39.79 4.34 5.26
C ALA A 214 -39.19 4.98 6.51
N ASP A 215 -40.06 5.75 7.23
CA ASP A 215 -39.77 6.09 8.63
C ASP A 215 -40.01 4.86 9.49
N VAL A 216 -39.01 4.44 10.21
CA VAL A 216 -39.10 3.27 11.08
C VAL A 216 -38.74 3.60 12.53
N GLU A 217 -39.33 2.86 13.44
CA GLU A 217 -38.88 2.73 14.82
C GLU A 217 -38.20 1.41 14.93
N VAL A 218 -36.97 1.41 15.44
CA VAL A 218 -36.14 0.23 15.68
C VAL A 218 -35.83 0.13 17.15
N VAL A 219 -36.13 -1.03 17.75
CA VAL A 219 -35.62 -1.41 19.06
C VAL A 219 -34.54 -2.46 18.85
N GLY A 220 -33.33 -2.17 19.27
CA GLY A 220 -32.23 -3.11 19.08
C GLY A 220 -31.23 -3.08 20.23
N VAL A 221 -30.42 -4.14 20.32
CA VAL A 221 -29.31 -4.17 21.25
C VAL A 221 -28.14 -3.45 20.64
N GLY A 222 -27.62 -2.44 21.37
CA GLY A 222 -26.51 -1.62 20.91
C GLY A 222 -25.25 -2.42 20.71
N LYS A 223 -24.59 -2.21 19.56
CA LYS A 223 -23.30 -2.81 19.24
C LYS A 223 -22.32 -1.78 18.76
N THR A 224 -21.04 -2.16 18.71
CA THR A 224 -19.98 -1.33 18.17
C THR A 224 -19.29 -2.03 17.00
N PHE A 225 -19.00 -1.28 15.95
CA PHE A 225 -18.07 -1.69 14.92
C PHE A 225 -16.68 -1.17 15.28
N ARG A 226 -15.66 -1.99 15.02
CA ARG A 226 -14.27 -1.72 15.36
C ARG A 226 -13.39 -1.87 14.13
N ASN A 227 -12.29 -1.12 14.10
CA ASN A 227 -11.23 -1.34 13.13
C ASN A 227 -10.31 -2.51 13.56
N THR A 228 -9.30 -2.79 12.77
CA THR A 228 -8.31 -3.85 13.04
C THR A 228 -7.47 -3.59 14.29
N ARG A 229 -7.49 -2.36 14.84
CA ARG A 229 -6.82 -1.98 16.10
C ARG A 229 -7.73 -2.09 17.32
N GLY A 230 -9.00 -2.49 17.13
CA GLY A 230 -9.97 -2.56 18.21
C GLY A 230 -10.63 -1.22 18.59
N GLU A 231 -10.33 -0.14 17.84
CA GLU A 231 -10.87 1.19 18.09
C GLU A 231 -12.31 1.30 17.58
N PHE A 232 -13.12 2.09 18.29
CA PHE A 232 -14.50 2.36 17.91
C PHE A 232 -14.57 3.08 16.57
N VAL A 233 -15.36 2.57 15.64
CA VAL A 233 -15.59 3.16 14.32
C VAL A 233 -17.00 3.72 14.21
N ALA A 234 -18.00 2.91 14.56
CA ALA A 234 -19.40 3.32 14.46
C ALA A 234 -20.27 2.47 15.39
N PRO A 235 -21.41 3.00 15.86
CA PRO A 235 -22.43 2.23 16.54
C PRO A 235 -23.26 1.43 15.53
N GLY A 236 -23.99 0.46 16.04
CA GLY A 236 -25.02 -0.28 15.34
C GLY A 236 -26.03 -0.86 16.29
N LEU A 237 -27.06 -1.52 15.75
CA LEU A 237 -28.07 -2.20 16.53
C LEU A 237 -28.21 -3.66 16.05
N TYR A 238 -28.44 -4.57 16.98
CA TYR A 238 -28.92 -5.92 16.69
C TYR A 238 -30.39 -6.03 16.99
N LEU A 239 -31.17 -6.46 16.02
CA LEU A 239 -32.58 -6.71 16.22
C LEU A 239 -32.75 -8.11 16.85
N ALA A 240 -33.49 -8.17 17.93
CA ALA A 240 -33.75 -9.42 18.66
C ALA A 240 -35.10 -10.08 18.29
N ARG A 241 -36.12 -9.31 17.94
CA ARG A 241 -37.45 -9.77 17.59
C ARG A 241 -37.97 -9.08 16.35
N HIS A 242 -38.89 -9.72 15.61
CA HIS A 242 -39.49 -9.13 14.44
C HIS A 242 -40.33 -7.86 14.75
N GLU A 243 -40.97 -7.83 15.91
CA GLU A 243 -41.77 -6.70 16.39
C GLU A 243 -40.93 -5.48 16.80
N ASP A 244 -39.62 -5.66 16.96
CA ASP A 244 -38.67 -4.60 17.26
C ASP A 244 -38.37 -3.70 16.05
N LEU A 245 -38.87 -4.05 14.85
CA LEU A 245 -38.88 -3.18 13.66
C LEU A 245 -40.31 -2.81 13.33
N ARG A 246 -40.66 -1.53 13.43
CA ARG A 246 -41.98 -1.02 13.11
C ARG A 246 -41.90 0.09 12.08
N ILE A 247 -42.61 -0.06 10.97
CA ILE A 247 -42.81 1.01 10.02
C ILE A 247 -43.78 2.00 10.66
N VAL A 248 -43.31 3.23 10.89
CA VAL A 248 -44.10 4.36 11.43
C VAL A 248 -44.86 5.03 10.29
N ARG A 249 -44.16 5.18 9.16
CA ARG A 249 -44.74 5.76 7.95
C ARG A 249 -44.07 5.13 6.72
N GLU A 250 -44.89 4.65 5.82
CA GLU A 250 -44.44 4.15 4.53
C GLU A 250 -43.95 5.30 3.62
N PRO A 251 -43.12 5.02 2.61
CA PRO A 251 -42.75 5.99 1.60
C PRO A 251 -43.98 6.55 0.93
N ALA A 252 -44.11 7.89 0.89
CA ALA A 252 -45.28 8.57 0.35
C ALA A 252 -45.45 8.37 -1.16
N LEU A 253 -44.33 8.15 -1.89
CA LEU A 253 -44.29 8.03 -3.35
C LEU A 253 -43.27 6.98 -3.75
N GLY A 254 -43.44 6.41 -4.94
CA GLY A 254 -42.41 5.58 -5.55
C GLY A 254 -41.11 6.35 -5.85
N ALA A 255 -40.01 5.68 -5.96
CA ALA A 255 -38.69 6.28 -6.13
C ALA A 255 -38.66 7.33 -7.28
N PHE A 256 -39.31 7.02 -8.39
CA PHE A 256 -39.36 7.88 -9.58
C PHE A 256 -40.63 8.71 -9.71
N ASP A 257 -41.50 8.70 -8.70
CA ASP A 257 -42.71 9.55 -8.65
C ASP A 257 -42.47 10.80 -7.84
N LEU A 258 -41.34 10.91 -7.16
CA LEU A 258 -40.91 12.07 -6.42
C LEU A 258 -40.70 13.28 -7.37
N PRO A 259 -40.91 14.53 -6.90
CA PRO A 259 -40.59 15.72 -7.68
C PRO A 259 -39.08 15.79 -7.97
N ILE A 260 -38.71 16.23 -9.18
CA ILE A 260 -37.29 16.37 -9.57
C ILE A 260 -36.67 17.51 -8.76
N THR A 261 -35.58 17.21 -8.10
CA THR A 261 -34.75 18.18 -7.37
C THR A 261 -33.54 18.53 -8.26
N PRO A 262 -33.31 19.83 -8.58
CA PRO A 262 -32.13 20.24 -9.34
C PRO A 262 -30.83 19.80 -8.65
N LEU A 263 -29.80 19.33 -9.42
CA LEU A 263 -28.56 18.84 -8.90
C LEU A 263 -27.88 19.84 -7.95
N GLY A 264 -27.74 21.08 -8.37
CA GLY A 264 -27.12 22.14 -7.57
C GLY A 264 -27.86 22.51 -6.29
N SER A 265 -29.08 22.00 -6.07
CA SER A 265 -29.86 22.25 -4.85
C SER A 265 -29.75 21.11 -3.82
N ILE A 266 -29.17 19.96 -4.18
CA ILE A 266 -29.06 18.80 -3.27
C ILE A 266 -28.24 19.17 -2.03
N ALA A 267 -27.13 19.86 -2.23
CA ALA A 267 -26.18 20.24 -1.17
C ALA A 267 -26.46 21.64 -0.56
N ARG A 268 -27.55 22.32 -0.97
CA ARG A 268 -27.86 23.66 -0.46
C ARG A 268 -28.76 23.62 0.75
N TYR A 269 -28.65 24.67 1.57
CA TYR A 269 -29.54 24.89 2.70
C TYR A 269 -31.01 24.85 2.26
N ARG A 270 -31.83 24.15 3.02
CA ARG A 270 -33.29 24.11 2.89
C ARG A 270 -33.91 24.48 4.22
N ALA A 271 -34.90 25.35 4.18
CA ALA A 271 -35.68 25.75 5.37
C ALA A 271 -36.41 24.55 6.01
N LYS A 272 -36.71 23.51 5.22
CA LYS A 272 -37.23 22.21 5.67
C LYS A 272 -36.22 21.14 5.30
N PRO A 273 -35.52 20.53 6.28
CA PRO A 273 -34.59 19.42 6.04
C PRO A 273 -35.30 18.27 5.31
N LEU A 274 -34.56 17.54 4.49
CA LEU A 274 -35.08 16.37 3.79
C LEU A 274 -35.39 15.19 4.73
N GLY A 275 -34.96 15.27 5.99
CA GLY A 275 -35.24 14.27 7.01
C GLY A 275 -34.66 12.87 6.71
N GLY A 276 -33.60 12.78 5.91
CA GLY A 276 -32.98 11.49 5.51
C GLY A 276 -33.75 10.79 4.38
N HIS A 277 -34.80 11.37 3.85
CA HIS A 277 -35.61 10.77 2.79
C HIS A 277 -34.98 10.89 1.41
N ARG A 278 -35.43 10.01 0.52
CA ARG A 278 -35.00 9.94 -0.88
C ARG A 278 -35.34 11.20 -1.65
N VAL A 279 -34.47 11.61 -2.53
CA VAL A 279 -34.69 12.64 -3.54
C VAL A 279 -34.62 12.05 -4.93
N ARG A 280 -35.38 12.61 -5.87
CA ARG A 280 -35.22 12.32 -7.29
C ARG A 280 -34.54 13.51 -7.96
N THR A 281 -33.54 13.20 -8.79
CA THR A 281 -32.82 14.19 -9.58
C THR A 281 -32.65 13.71 -11.01
N SER A 282 -32.26 14.60 -11.91
CA SER A 282 -31.98 14.26 -13.30
C SER A 282 -30.74 15.01 -13.76
N GLY A 283 -29.91 14.39 -14.59
CA GLY A 283 -28.71 15.00 -15.14
C GLY A 283 -28.14 14.20 -16.30
N ILE A 284 -27.05 14.72 -16.87
CA ILE A 284 -26.28 14.05 -17.90
C ILE A 284 -25.09 13.36 -17.24
N VAL A 285 -24.84 12.11 -17.59
CA VAL A 285 -23.69 11.36 -17.09
C VAL A 285 -22.41 11.96 -17.68
N SER A 286 -21.54 12.48 -16.83
CA SER A 286 -20.23 12.96 -17.20
C SER A 286 -19.15 11.86 -17.11
N PHE A 287 -19.34 10.93 -16.15
CA PHE A 287 -18.53 9.73 -15.96
C PHE A 287 -19.34 8.64 -15.25
N ALA A 288 -19.03 7.38 -15.56
CA ALA A 288 -19.71 6.23 -14.97
C ALA A 288 -18.69 5.12 -14.63
N THR A 289 -18.90 4.50 -13.47
CA THR A 289 -18.32 3.22 -13.09
C THR A 289 -19.47 2.26 -12.75
N PRO A 290 -19.25 0.97 -12.55
CA PRO A 290 -20.32 0.04 -12.18
C PRO A 290 -21.12 0.43 -10.93
N SER A 291 -20.50 1.16 -10.00
CA SER A 291 -21.10 1.55 -8.71
C SER A 291 -21.32 3.04 -8.53
N THR A 292 -20.80 3.87 -9.42
CA THR A 292 -20.81 5.32 -9.23
C THR A 292 -21.05 6.04 -10.55
N LEU A 293 -21.97 7.01 -10.52
CA LEU A 293 -22.21 7.94 -11.63
C LEU A 293 -21.83 9.34 -11.19
N PHE A 294 -21.32 10.13 -12.10
CA PHE A 294 -21.22 11.58 -11.94
C PHE A 294 -22.21 12.22 -12.90
N LEU A 295 -23.12 12.98 -12.33
CA LEU A 295 -24.18 13.68 -13.07
C LEU A 295 -23.92 15.17 -13.07
N GLN A 296 -24.16 15.79 -14.18
CA GLN A 296 -24.03 17.24 -14.35
C GLN A 296 -25.27 17.81 -15.05
N ASP A 297 -25.66 19.01 -14.63
CA ASP A 297 -26.64 19.87 -15.31
C ASP A 297 -26.04 21.27 -15.49
N ASP A 298 -26.85 22.23 -15.90
CA ASP A 298 -26.43 23.65 -16.10
C ASP A 298 -26.06 24.35 -14.79
N ILE A 299 -26.41 23.77 -13.63
CA ILE A 299 -26.31 24.41 -12.32
C ILE A 299 -25.13 23.80 -11.49
N GLY A 300 -24.81 22.54 -11.70
CA GLY A 300 -23.77 21.88 -10.93
C GLY A 300 -23.63 20.40 -11.23
N GLY A 301 -22.79 19.75 -10.44
CA GLY A 301 -22.55 18.32 -10.51
C GLY A 301 -22.88 17.61 -9.20
N VAL A 302 -23.03 16.30 -9.26
CA VAL A 302 -23.24 15.46 -8.08
C VAL A 302 -22.65 14.06 -8.32
N GLN A 303 -22.05 13.51 -7.27
CA GLN A 303 -21.67 12.10 -7.24
C GLN A 303 -22.88 11.25 -6.80
N VAL A 304 -23.16 10.20 -7.55
CA VAL A 304 -24.24 9.26 -7.27
C VAL A 304 -23.65 7.87 -7.04
N ARG A 305 -23.83 7.30 -5.86
CA ARG A 305 -23.46 5.92 -5.58
C ARG A 305 -24.68 5.03 -5.72
N LEU A 306 -24.59 4.10 -6.66
CA LEU A 306 -25.68 3.18 -6.95
C LEU A 306 -25.82 2.14 -5.84
N ALA A 307 -27.04 1.79 -5.52
CA ALA A 307 -27.32 0.64 -4.69
C ALA A 307 -26.84 -0.63 -5.40
N PRO A 308 -26.32 -1.63 -4.67
CA PRO A 308 -25.98 -2.93 -5.25
C PRO A 308 -27.20 -3.53 -5.97
N ALA A 309 -27.07 -3.75 -7.28
CA ALA A 309 -28.18 -4.31 -8.06
C ALA A 309 -28.35 -5.81 -7.79
N ALA A 310 -29.54 -6.24 -7.44
CA ALA A 310 -29.94 -7.63 -7.47
C ALA A 310 -30.39 -7.98 -8.90
N GLY A 311 -29.45 -8.14 -9.84
CA GLY A 311 -29.82 -8.50 -11.22
C GLY A 311 -28.97 -7.81 -12.29
N THR A 312 -29.55 -7.60 -13.47
CA THR A 312 -28.87 -7.06 -14.66
C THR A 312 -28.21 -5.71 -14.38
N GLU A 313 -26.89 -5.64 -14.49
CA GLU A 313 -26.12 -4.40 -14.39
C GLU A 313 -26.56 -3.45 -15.53
N LEU A 314 -27.19 -2.35 -15.17
CA LEU A 314 -27.42 -1.25 -16.10
C LEU A 314 -26.07 -0.56 -16.32
N VAL A 315 -25.53 -0.70 -17.52
CA VAL A 315 -24.33 0.01 -17.93
C VAL A 315 -24.77 1.41 -18.41
N PHE A 316 -24.30 2.45 -17.74
CA PHE A 316 -24.48 3.84 -18.14
C PHE A 316 -23.22 4.34 -18.84
N GLU A 317 -23.42 5.14 -19.87
CA GLU A 317 -22.33 5.73 -20.65
C GLU A 317 -22.27 7.24 -20.47
N PRO A 318 -21.09 7.87 -20.55
CA PRO A 318 -20.99 9.33 -20.59
C PRO A 318 -21.86 9.91 -21.71
N GLY A 319 -22.70 10.88 -21.36
CA GLY A 319 -23.70 11.47 -22.29
C GLY A 319 -25.12 10.99 -22.04
N ASP A 320 -25.31 9.84 -21.40
CA ASP A 320 -26.66 9.39 -21.05
C ASP A 320 -27.39 10.42 -20.19
N ARG A 321 -28.62 10.73 -20.56
CA ARG A 321 -29.52 11.44 -19.70
C ARG A 321 -30.21 10.46 -18.78
N VAL A 322 -30.06 10.65 -17.48
CA VAL A 322 -30.56 9.73 -16.46
C VAL A 322 -31.41 10.43 -15.42
N GLU A 323 -32.33 9.69 -14.86
CA GLU A 323 -32.99 10.03 -13.60
C GLU A 323 -32.48 9.11 -12.52
N VAL A 324 -32.27 9.69 -11.36
CA VAL A 324 -31.73 9.02 -10.18
C VAL A 324 -32.62 9.32 -9.00
N ALA A 325 -32.93 8.30 -8.23
CA ALA A 325 -33.61 8.44 -6.96
C ALA A 325 -32.76 7.79 -5.86
N GLY A 326 -32.33 8.57 -4.88
CA GLY A 326 -31.44 8.12 -3.81
C GLY A 326 -31.42 9.08 -2.64
N PHE A 327 -30.54 8.81 -1.68
CA PHE A 327 -30.51 9.54 -0.41
C PHE A 327 -29.37 10.58 -0.43
N PRO A 328 -29.66 11.85 -0.15
CA PRO A 328 -28.63 12.87 -0.06
C PRO A 328 -27.63 12.56 1.05
N ASP A 329 -26.35 12.61 0.75
CA ASP A 329 -25.29 12.52 1.75
C ASP A 329 -24.53 13.83 1.84
N MET A 330 -24.56 14.40 3.05
CA MET A 330 -23.87 15.65 3.38
C MET A 330 -22.72 15.41 4.37
N ALA A 331 -22.58 14.18 4.86
CA ALA A 331 -21.60 13.84 5.90
C ALA A 331 -20.15 14.00 5.42
N SER A 332 -19.91 13.74 4.14
CA SER A 332 -18.61 13.99 3.49
C SER A 332 -18.34 15.48 3.24
N GLY A 333 -19.35 16.31 3.45
CA GLY A 333 -19.34 17.74 3.16
C GLY A 333 -19.36 18.07 1.67
N VAL A 334 -19.49 17.07 0.84
CA VAL A 334 -19.71 17.13 -0.60
C VAL A 334 -21.09 16.56 -0.85
N GLY A 335 -21.90 17.24 -1.65
CA GLY A 335 -23.22 16.73 -1.98
C GLY A 335 -23.12 15.46 -2.81
N ALA A 336 -23.53 14.34 -2.23
CA ALA A 336 -23.63 13.07 -2.92
C ALA A 336 -25.04 12.49 -2.79
N VAL A 337 -25.39 11.57 -3.68
CA VAL A 337 -26.62 10.78 -3.59
C VAL A 337 -26.20 9.32 -3.41
N GLU A 338 -26.56 8.76 -2.29
CA GLU A 338 -26.19 7.39 -1.89
C GLU A 338 -27.36 6.43 -2.10
N TRP A 339 -27.04 5.15 -2.21
CA TRP A 339 -28.03 4.07 -2.33
C TRP A 339 -29.06 4.33 -3.43
N ALA A 340 -28.57 4.88 -4.52
CA ALA A 340 -29.42 5.36 -5.60
C ALA A 340 -29.85 4.23 -6.54
N VAL A 341 -31.08 4.34 -7.02
CA VAL A 341 -31.55 3.63 -8.20
C VAL A 341 -31.56 4.62 -9.37
N ALA A 342 -31.13 4.17 -10.54
CA ALA A 342 -31.04 5.02 -11.72
C ALA A 342 -31.81 4.38 -12.90
N ARG A 343 -32.36 5.23 -13.76
CA ARG A 343 -32.92 4.81 -15.04
C ARG A 343 -32.43 5.71 -16.15
N ARG A 344 -32.12 5.14 -17.31
CA ARG A 344 -31.78 5.88 -18.52
C ARG A 344 -33.05 6.44 -19.14
N ILE A 345 -33.05 7.74 -19.43
CA ILE A 345 -34.13 8.42 -20.14
C ILE A 345 -33.83 8.43 -21.63
N SER A 346 -32.64 8.83 -22.02
CA SER A 346 -32.18 8.84 -23.41
C SER A 346 -30.65 8.79 -23.49
N PRO A 347 -30.09 8.24 -24.55
CA PRO A 347 -28.69 8.47 -24.87
C PRO A 347 -28.48 9.93 -25.26
N GLY A 348 -27.26 10.44 -25.15
CA GLY A 348 -26.91 11.81 -25.53
C GLY A 348 -25.41 12.01 -25.66
N THR A 349 -24.96 13.24 -25.59
CA THR A 349 -23.54 13.62 -25.61
C THR A 349 -23.09 14.05 -24.22
N PRO A 350 -21.85 13.74 -23.83
CA PRO A 350 -21.30 14.20 -22.56
C PRO A 350 -21.37 15.73 -22.45
N PRO A 351 -21.58 16.27 -21.23
CA PRO A 351 -21.60 17.71 -21.03
C PRO A 351 -20.22 18.29 -21.38
N PRO A 352 -20.15 19.49 -21.97
CA PRO A 352 -18.89 20.15 -22.25
C PRO A 352 -18.19 20.46 -20.90
N PRO A 353 -16.86 20.27 -20.81
CA PRO A 353 -16.11 20.58 -19.61
C PRO A 353 -16.11 22.09 -19.35
N LEU A 354 -16.34 22.48 -18.10
CA LEU A 354 -16.27 23.87 -17.67
C LEU A 354 -14.80 24.31 -17.58
N GLN A 355 -14.46 25.43 -18.21
CA GLN A 355 -13.11 26.01 -18.13
C GLN A 355 -12.96 26.73 -16.79
N ILE A 356 -12.14 26.21 -15.86
CA ILE A 356 -12.01 26.74 -14.51
C ILE A 356 -10.53 26.68 -14.09
N GLN A 357 -10.06 27.77 -13.49
CA GLN A 357 -8.73 27.79 -12.88
C GLN A 357 -8.78 27.08 -11.51
N PRO A 358 -7.82 26.21 -11.19
CA PRO A 358 -7.76 25.49 -9.90
C PRO A 358 -7.85 26.39 -8.67
N GLY A 359 -7.31 27.59 -8.74
CA GLY A 359 -7.38 28.58 -7.67
C GLY A 359 -8.82 28.97 -7.26
N TYR A 360 -9.79 28.89 -8.19
CA TYR A 360 -11.20 29.14 -7.85
C TYR A 360 -11.85 27.98 -7.10
N ILE A 361 -11.31 26.77 -7.24
CA ILE A 361 -11.81 25.58 -6.56
C ILE A 361 -11.29 25.53 -5.12
N VAL A 362 -10.03 25.96 -4.90
CA VAL A 362 -9.32 25.85 -3.62
C VAL A 362 -9.60 27.02 -2.67
N ARG A 363 -9.84 28.23 -3.17
CA ARG A 363 -10.00 29.46 -2.35
C ARG A 363 -11.26 29.52 -1.48
N VAL A 364 -11.86 28.40 -1.22
CA VAL A 364 -13.16 28.28 -0.55
C VAL A 364 -13.12 28.55 0.96
N ASN A 365 -11.97 28.56 1.58
CA ASN A 365 -11.84 28.56 3.04
C ASN A 365 -11.17 29.77 3.67
N ASP A 366 -10.99 30.89 2.95
CA ASP A 366 -10.60 32.12 3.63
C ASP A 366 -11.84 32.73 4.29
N GLU A 367 -11.96 32.61 5.60
CA GLU A 367 -13.04 33.16 6.44
C GLU A 367 -13.16 34.70 6.33
N HIS A 368 -12.32 35.36 5.54
CA HIS A 368 -12.30 36.81 5.32
C HIS A 368 -12.69 37.22 3.91
N SER A 369 -13.16 36.32 3.05
CA SER A 369 -13.67 36.69 1.73
C SER A 369 -15.02 37.40 1.87
N GLN A 370 -14.94 38.73 1.95
CA GLN A 370 -16.08 39.60 1.99
C GLN A 370 -17.03 39.37 0.81
N VAL A 371 -18.30 39.33 1.15
CA VAL A 371 -19.49 39.40 0.33
C VAL A 371 -19.24 40.15 -0.98
N GLY A 372 -19.26 39.42 -2.12
CA GLY A 372 -19.25 40.07 -3.44
C GLY A 372 -18.83 39.24 -4.63
N SER A 373 -18.13 38.11 -4.47
CA SER A 373 -17.76 37.26 -5.62
C SER A 373 -18.86 36.24 -5.96
N VAL A 374 -19.30 36.28 -7.22
CA VAL A 374 -20.44 35.53 -7.76
C VAL A 374 -20.19 34.01 -7.83
N ALA A 375 -18.95 33.53 -7.65
CA ALA A 375 -18.63 32.11 -7.62
C ALA A 375 -18.65 31.63 -6.17
N ARG A 376 -19.73 30.97 -5.76
CA ARG A 376 -19.80 30.29 -4.46
C ARG A 376 -18.89 29.08 -4.44
N PRO A 377 -18.04 28.98 -3.45
CA PRO A 377 -17.18 27.82 -3.21
C PRO A 377 -18.00 26.52 -3.09
N GLY A 378 -17.47 25.43 -3.64
CA GLY A 378 -18.15 24.12 -3.65
C GLY A 378 -19.20 23.92 -4.73
N SER A 379 -19.40 24.88 -5.64
CA SER A 379 -20.36 24.75 -6.74
C SER A 379 -19.88 23.85 -7.89
N TYR A 380 -18.61 23.48 -7.92
CA TYR A 380 -18.04 22.68 -9.01
C TYR A 380 -17.81 21.21 -8.65
N ASP A 381 -18.07 20.82 -7.42
CA ASP A 381 -17.87 19.43 -7.01
C ASP A 381 -18.79 18.50 -7.80
N GLY A 382 -18.23 17.39 -8.29
CA GLY A 382 -18.92 16.48 -9.20
C GLY A 382 -19.05 16.98 -10.65
N CYS A 383 -18.62 18.21 -10.96
CA CYS A 383 -18.63 18.73 -12.33
C CYS A 383 -17.42 18.30 -13.13
N LEU A 384 -17.63 18.09 -14.42
CA LEU A 384 -16.57 17.90 -15.40
C LEU A 384 -15.97 19.28 -15.72
N ILE A 385 -14.72 19.45 -15.40
CA ILE A 385 -13.96 20.68 -15.64
C ILE A 385 -12.78 20.44 -16.53
N ARG A 386 -12.24 21.53 -17.07
CA ARG A 386 -10.97 21.56 -17.77
C ARG A 386 -10.12 22.66 -17.16
N CYS A 387 -8.91 22.32 -16.77
CA CYS A 387 -7.95 23.26 -16.23
C CYS A 387 -6.53 22.94 -16.71
N GLU A 388 -5.64 23.91 -16.56
CA GLU A 388 -4.21 23.72 -16.85
C GLU A 388 -3.44 23.65 -15.54
N GLY A 389 -2.26 23.03 -15.60
CA GLY A 389 -1.35 23.01 -14.47
C GLY A 389 0.00 22.41 -14.84
N LYS A 390 1.02 22.84 -14.12
CA LYS A 390 2.38 22.34 -14.26
C LYS A 390 2.56 21.07 -13.45
N LEU A 391 3.01 20.01 -14.09
CA LEU A 391 3.22 18.71 -13.47
C LEU A 391 4.46 18.72 -12.57
N GLU A 392 4.27 18.52 -11.26
CA GLU A 392 5.33 18.50 -10.26
C GLU A 392 5.73 17.09 -9.82
N ALA A 393 4.75 16.19 -9.69
CA ALA A 393 5.01 14.82 -9.27
C ALA A 393 4.07 13.81 -9.93
N ILE A 394 4.56 12.59 -10.08
CA ILE A 394 3.80 11.42 -10.54
C ILE A 394 3.99 10.33 -9.49
N ASN A 395 2.90 9.88 -8.88
CA ASN A 395 2.89 8.80 -7.91
C ASN A 395 2.02 7.65 -8.43
N THR A 396 2.63 6.52 -8.72
CA THR A 396 1.92 5.31 -9.14
C THR A 396 1.82 4.35 -7.96
N SER A 397 0.62 3.92 -7.64
CA SER A 397 0.33 2.98 -6.57
C SER A 397 -0.68 1.94 -7.03
N SER A 398 -0.97 0.94 -6.19
CA SER A 398 -2.04 -0.04 -6.46
C SER A 398 -3.44 0.58 -6.62
N GLY A 399 -3.60 1.86 -6.30
CA GLY A 399 -4.85 2.60 -6.47
C GLY A 399 -4.90 3.49 -7.73
N GLY A 400 -3.97 3.34 -8.68
CA GLY A 400 -3.87 4.13 -9.90
C GLY A 400 -2.75 5.17 -9.89
N THR A 401 -2.69 5.97 -10.94
CA THR A 401 -1.71 7.05 -11.09
C THR A 401 -2.27 8.36 -10.57
N LEU A 402 -1.54 8.97 -9.64
CA LEU A 402 -1.82 10.29 -9.07
C LEU A 402 -0.80 11.30 -9.59
N LEU A 403 -1.27 12.31 -10.30
CA LEU A 403 -0.50 13.45 -10.77
C LEU A 403 -0.66 14.59 -9.76
N THR A 404 0.42 15.24 -9.37
CA THR A 404 0.38 16.48 -8.59
C THR A 404 0.76 17.63 -9.51
N LEU A 405 -0.10 18.63 -9.57
CA LEU A 405 0.03 19.78 -10.46
C LEU A 405 -0.08 21.08 -9.67
N THR A 406 0.49 22.13 -10.23
CA THR A 406 0.44 23.48 -9.65
C THR A 406 0.10 24.50 -10.71
N GLU A 407 -0.85 25.40 -10.42
CA GLU A 407 -1.19 26.58 -11.23
C GLU A 407 -1.26 27.79 -10.33
N ASP A 408 -0.54 28.85 -10.67
CA ASP A 408 -0.48 30.12 -9.91
C ASP A 408 -0.26 29.94 -8.40
N GLY A 409 0.59 28.97 -8.03
CA GLY A 409 0.91 28.65 -6.63
C GLY A 409 -0.15 27.78 -5.92
N THR A 410 -1.21 27.40 -6.62
CA THR A 410 -2.22 26.49 -6.09
C THR A 410 -1.94 25.05 -6.52
N ALA A 411 -1.71 24.17 -5.55
CA ALA A 411 -1.51 22.75 -5.82
C ALA A 411 -2.84 22.01 -5.89
N PHE A 412 -2.96 21.10 -6.84
CA PHE A 412 -4.09 20.19 -6.98
C PHE A 412 -3.62 18.82 -7.47
N THR A 413 -4.47 17.83 -7.33
CA THR A 413 -4.15 16.45 -7.75
C THR A 413 -5.07 16.00 -8.87
N ALA A 414 -4.57 15.13 -9.75
CA ALA A 414 -5.37 14.45 -10.75
C ALA A 414 -5.11 12.94 -10.68
N ARG A 415 -6.17 12.17 -10.47
CA ARG A 415 -6.13 10.71 -10.35
C ARG A 415 -6.74 10.09 -11.61
N LEU A 416 -6.01 9.22 -12.28
CA LEU A 416 -6.55 8.41 -13.36
C LEU A 416 -7.45 7.31 -12.79
N ALA A 417 -8.70 7.24 -13.29
CA ALA A 417 -9.69 6.28 -12.82
C ALA A 417 -9.44 4.85 -13.32
N ASP A 418 -8.94 4.73 -14.55
CA ASP A 418 -8.65 3.45 -15.21
C ASP A 418 -7.22 3.52 -15.74
N ASP A 419 -6.27 3.05 -14.93
CA ASP A 419 -4.86 3.06 -15.29
C ASP A 419 -4.37 1.64 -15.52
N ASP A 420 -4.11 1.33 -16.79
CA ASP A 420 -3.29 0.17 -17.13
C ASP A 420 -1.88 0.39 -16.60
N GLN A 421 -1.64 -0.09 -15.37
CA GLN A 421 -0.37 0.06 -14.65
C GLN A 421 0.85 -0.48 -15.40
N THR A 422 0.63 -1.21 -16.50
CA THR A 422 1.70 -1.79 -17.31
C THR A 422 2.25 -0.80 -18.32
N ALA A 423 1.53 0.26 -18.67
CA ALA A 423 1.96 1.24 -19.64
C ALA A 423 2.64 2.44 -18.97
N PRO A 424 3.87 2.80 -19.36
CA PRO A 424 4.57 3.95 -18.79
C PRO A 424 3.77 5.23 -19.00
N VAL A 425 3.72 6.05 -17.95
CA VAL A 425 3.07 7.36 -18.02
C VAL A 425 3.88 8.26 -18.95
N PRO A 426 3.30 8.75 -20.06
CA PRO A 426 4.07 9.47 -21.09
C PRO A 426 4.35 10.93 -20.72
N PHE A 427 4.11 11.34 -19.47
CA PHE A 427 4.23 12.73 -19.05
C PHE A 427 5.59 13.00 -18.44
N VAL A 428 6.17 14.14 -18.80
CA VAL A 428 7.47 14.60 -18.30
C VAL A 428 7.26 15.61 -17.19
N LEU A 429 7.96 15.45 -16.07
CA LEU A 429 7.92 16.41 -14.96
C LEU A 429 8.28 17.82 -15.44
N GLY A 430 7.51 18.80 -15.00
CA GLY A 430 7.65 20.19 -15.41
C GLY A 430 6.92 20.57 -16.71
N SER A 431 6.18 19.62 -17.34
CA SER A 431 5.28 19.94 -18.44
C SER A 431 4.04 20.67 -17.95
N ASP A 432 3.52 21.57 -18.77
CA ASP A 432 2.19 22.17 -18.59
C ASP A 432 1.17 21.22 -19.24
N LEU A 433 0.25 20.75 -18.43
CA LEU A 433 -0.80 19.81 -18.84
C LEU A 433 -2.16 20.50 -18.79
N GLU A 434 -2.97 20.32 -19.84
CA GLU A 434 -4.41 20.57 -19.80
C GLU A 434 -5.10 19.27 -19.38
N ILE A 435 -5.88 19.33 -18.31
CA ILE A 435 -6.54 18.17 -17.73
C ILE A 435 -8.04 18.39 -17.74
N THR A 436 -8.77 17.42 -18.29
CA THR A 436 -10.21 17.32 -18.17
C THR A 436 -10.53 16.25 -17.14
N GLY A 437 -11.27 16.63 -16.09
CA GLY A 437 -11.59 15.68 -15.01
C GLY A 437 -12.76 16.15 -14.17
N ILE A 438 -13.26 15.26 -13.33
CA ILE A 438 -14.34 15.54 -12.42
C ILE A 438 -13.78 16.04 -11.09
N VAL A 439 -14.26 17.17 -10.62
CA VAL A 439 -13.83 17.72 -9.34
C VAL A 439 -14.28 16.81 -8.20
N GLN A 440 -13.32 16.39 -7.39
CA GLN A 440 -13.56 15.70 -6.12
C GLN A 440 -12.88 16.47 -5.00
N ALA A 441 -13.68 17.06 -4.13
CA ALA A 441 -13.15 17.71 -2.94
C ALA A 441 -12.84 16.65 -1.88
N GLU A 442 -11.56 16.43 -1.59
CA GLU A 442 -11.13 15.60 -0.46
C GLU A 442 -11.10 16.47 0.80
N ARG A 443 -11.89 16.12 1.80
CA ARG A 443 -11.84 16.75 3.12
C ARG A 443 -10.97 15.94 4.05
N ARG A 444 -10.09 16.62 4.73
CA ARG A 444 -9.36 16.04 5.86
C ARG A 444 -10.32 15.92 7.03
N PRO A 445 -10.39 14.77 7.74
CA PRO A 445 -11.12 14.72 8.98
C PRO A 445 -10.57 15.80 9.90
N PRO A 446 -11.43 16.58 10.60
CA PRO A 446 -10.98 17.63 11.50
C PRO A 446 -10.05 17.03 12.57
N GLY A 447 -8.86 17.59 12.73
CA GLY A 447 -7.99 17.29 13.87
C GLY A 447 -8.64 17.76 15.16
N GLU A 448 -8.18 17.24 16.33
CA GLU A 448 -8.76 17.57 17.64
C GLU A 448 -8.82 19.09 17.95
N ALA A 449 -7.87 19.86 17.41
CA ALA A 449 -7.82 21.32 17.58
C ALA A 449 -8.83 22.11 16.69
N GLU A 450 -9.28 21.51 15.59
CA GLU A 450 -10.23 22.12 14.65
C GLU A 450 -11.69 21.82 15.02
N ASN A 451 -11.94 20.75 15.77
CA ASN A 451 -13.27 20.36 16.24
C ASN A 451 -13.94 21.46 17.11
N LEU A 452 -13.16 22.34 17.71
CA LEU A 452 -13.67 23.44 18.53
C LEU A 452 -14.18 24.64 17.70
N ARG A 453 -13.87 24.71 16.40
CA ARG A 453 -14.25 25.84 15.53
C ARG A 453 -15.28 25.47 14.45
N GLY A 454 -15.66 24.21 14.32
CA GLY A 454 -16.64 23.77 13.31
C GLY A 454 -16.21 23.94 11.84
N SER A 455 -14.94 24.25 11.60
CA SER A 455 -14.39 24.48 10.27
C SER A 455 -13.80 23.18 9.72
N THR A 456 -14.42 22.65 8.69
CA THR A 456 -13.83 21.57 7.86
C THR A 456 -12.98 22.22 6.78
N THR A 457 -11.66 22.15 6.93
CA THR A 457 -10.73 22.64 5.91
C THR A 457 -10.70 21.67 4.72
N LEU A 458 -11.00 22.15 3.52
CA LEU A 458 -10.72 21.41 2.29
C LEU A 458 -9.21 21.21 2.21
N SER A 459 -8.74 19.98 2.32
CA SER A 459 -7.31 19.71 2.38
C SER A 459 -6.68 19.62 1.00
N GLN A 460 -7.45 19.23 0.00
CA GLN A 460 -6.91 19.04 -1.35
C GLN A 460 -8.06 18.98 -2.37
N VAL A 461 -7.88 19.66 -3.52
CA VAL A 461 -8.75 19.47 -4.68
C VAL A 461 -8.16 18.34 -5.52
N GLY A 462 -8.94 17.31 -5.72
CA GLY A 462 -8.63 16.21 -6.63
C GLY A 462 -9.48 16.29 -7.89
N LEU A 463 -8.88 15.95 -9.01
CA LEU A 463 -9.60 15.69 -10.24
C LEU A 463 -9.61 14.18 -10.50
N LEU A 464 -10.77 13.63 -10.73
CA LEU A 464 -10.90 12.27 -11.23
C LEU A 464 -10.88 12.33 -12.76
N VAL A 465 -9.81 11.83 -13.35
CA VAL A 465 -9.59 11.79 -14.80
C VAL A 465 -10.08 10.44 -15.32
N ARG A 466 -10.87 10.43 -16.36
CA ARG A 466 -11.54 9.23 -16.88
C ARG A 466 -10.56 8.28 -17.57
N ASP A 467 -9.74 8.84 -18.45
CA ASP A 467 -8.71 8.11 -19.20
C ASP A 467 -7.57 9.06 -19.59
N ARG A 468 -6.54 8.52 -20.22
CA ARG A 468 -5.34 9.28 -20.62
C ARG A 468 -5.61 10.31 -21.71
N SER A 469 -6.67 10.18 -22.50
CA SER A 469 -7.04 11.14 -23.55
C SER A 469 -7.55 12.46 -22.99
N ASP A 470 -7.99 12.45 -21.75
CA ASP A 470 -8.41 13.64 -21.00
C ASP A 470 -7.22 14.49 -20.49
N ILE A 471 -5.98 14.00 -20.70
CA ILE A 471 -4.76 14.72 -20.35
C ILE A 471 -4.01 15.10 -21.63
N ARG A 472 -3.88 16.38 -21.89
CA ARG A 472 -3.16 16.90 -23.04
C ARG A 472 -1.91 17.65 -22.59
N VAL A 473 -0.77 17.35 -23.19
CA VAL A 473 0.45 18.14 -22.98
C VAL A 473 0.33 19.42 -23.79
N VAL A 474 0.23 20.55 -23.10
CA VAL A 474 0.17 21.89 -23.71
C VAL A 474 1.58 22.37 -24.03
N ARG A 475 2.50 22.19 -23.09
CA ARG A 475 3.88 22.61 -23.24
C ARG A 475 4.80 21.62 -22.52
N LEU A 476 5.82 21.20 -23.21
CA LEU A 476 6.91 20.43 -22.60
C LEU A 476 7.80 21.36 -21.75
N PRO A 477 8.42 20.83 -20.69
CA PRO A 477 9.35 21.61 -19.90
C PRO A 477 10.47 22.14 -20.81
N PRO A 478 10.88 23.40 -20.65
CA PRO A 478 12.00 23.93 -21.40
C PRO A 478 13.21 23.02 -21.16
N TRP A 479 13.84 22.58 -22.25
CA TRP A 479 15.03 21.73 -22.15
C TRP A 479 16.19 22.43 -21.42
N TRP A 480 16.09 23.75 -21.23
CA TRP A 480 16.97 24.61 -20.46
C TRP A 480 16.66 24.49 -18.94
N THR A 481 17.05 23.40 -18.33
CA THR A 481 16.99 23.33 -16.86
C THR A 481 18.22 23.99 -16.25
N PRO A 482 18.13 24.58 -15.04
CA PRO A 482 19.30 25.14 -14.36
C PRO A 482 20.47 24.17 -14.28
N THR A 483 20.18 22.89 -14.09
CA THR A 483 21.19 21.82 -14.07
C THR A 483 21.84 21.59 -15.42
N ARG A 484 21.09 21.64 -16.52
CA ARG A 484 21.62 21.51 -17.89
C ARG A 484 22.39 22.78 -18.30
N LEU A 485 21.87 23.94 -17.92
CA LEU A 485 22.60 25.23 -18.09
C LEU A 485 23.91 25.22 -17.32
N ALA A 486 23.90 24.75 -16.05
CA ALA A 486 25.11 24.59 -15.26
C ALA A 486 26.07 23.56 -15.88
N ALA A 487 25.57 22.48 -16.43
CA ALA A 487 26.37 21.47 -17.15
C ALA A 487 26.98 22.05 -18.43
N VAL A 488 26.20 22.81 -19.22
CA VAL A 488 26.71 23.51 -20.44
C VAL A 488 27.71 24.59 -20.04
N ALA A 489 27.39 25.37 -19.03
CA ALA A 489 28.32 26.39 -18.51
C ALA A 489 29.61 25.77 -17.97
N GLY A 490 29.49 24.63 -17.25
CA GLY A 490 30.63 23.86 -16.78
C GLY A 490 31.46 23.28 -17.93
N LEU A 491 30.80 22.76 -18.97
CA LEU A 491 31.47 22.27 -20.18
C LEU A 491 32.18 23.41 -20.93
N LEU A 492 31.51 24.55 -21.09
CA LEU A 492 32.10 25.73 -21.72
C LEU A 492 33.28 26.28 -20.89
N GLY A 493 33.12 26.30 -19.55
CA GLY A 493 34.20 26.63 -18.63
C GLY A 493 35.38 25.67 -18.72
N ALA A 494 35.11 24.35 -18.80
CA ALA A 494 36.15 23.34 -18.99
C ALA A 494 36.85 23.49 -20.35
N LEU A 495 36.09 23.76 -21.43
CA LEU A 495 36.65 24.02 -22.75
C LEU A 495 37.49 25.32 -22.78
N ALA A 496 37.00 26.39 -22.11
CA ALA A 496 37.76 27.63 -21.96
C ALA A 496 39.05 27.43 -21.14
N ALA A 497 38.96 26.65 -20.05
CA ALA A 497 40.13 26.27 -19.27
C ALA A 497 41.10 25.41 -20.06
N ALA A 498 40.60 24.43 -20.84
CA ALA A 498 41.42 23.62 -21.73
C ALA A 498 42.07 24.47 -22.83
N ALA A 499 41.31 25.43 -23.42
CA ALA A 499 41.84 26.38 -24.40
C ALA A 499 42.92 27.30 -23.78
N ALA A 500 42.68 27.80 -22.55
CA ALA A 500 43.65 28.60 -21.82
C ALA A 500 44.94 27.80 -21.51
N VAL A 501 44.76 26.53 -21.07
CA VAL A 501 45.89 25.62 -20.87
C VAL A 501 46.60 25.35 -22.20
N TRP A 502 45.84 25.14 -23.28
CA TRP A 502 46.40 24.95 -24.63
C TRP A 502 47.17 26.18 -25.12
N VAL A 503 46.62 27.39 -24.93
CA VAL A 503 47.29 28.66 -25.28
C VAL A 503 48.55 28.85 -24.43
N THR A 504 48.48 28.55 -23.12
CA THR A 504 49.67 28.59 -22.25
C THR A 504 50.69 27.53 -22.63
N PHE A 505 50.24 26.35 -23.03
CA PHE A 505 51.10 25.28 -23.57
C PHE A 505 51.78 25.73 -24.88
N LEU A 506 50.98 26.26 -25.82
CA LEU A 506 51.53 26.81 -27.08
C LEU A 506 52.52 27.95 -26.85
N ARG A 507 52.18 28.89 -25.93
CA ARG A 507 53.09 29.97 -25.54
C ARG A 507 54.38 29.43 -24.91
N ARG A 508 54.27 28.40 -24.07
CA ARG A 508 55.43 27.72 -23.48
C ARG A 508 56.20 26.92 -24.53
N GLU A 509 55.52 26.31 -25.51
CA GLU A 509 56.18 25.56 -26.58
C GLU A 509 56.92 26.54 -27.53
N VAL A 510 56.28 27.67 -27.91
CA VAL A 510 56.92 28.74 -28.69
C VAL A 510 58.08 29.34 -27.90
N ALA A 511 57.90 29.59 -26.60
CA ALA A 511 58.98 30.05 -25.73
C ALA A 511 60.10 28.99 -25.58
N ARG A 512 59.75 27.70 -25.58
CA ARG A 512 60.70 26.58 -25.57
C ARG A 512 61.42 26.43 -26.89
N GLN A 513 60.74 26.64 -28.02
CA GLN A 513 61.39 26.62 -29.36
C GLN A 513 62.32 27.82 -29.54
N THR A 514 61.93 28.99 -29.05
CA THR A 514 62.81 30.12 -29.04
C THR A 514 63.98 29.97 -28.04
N ALA A 515 63.69 29.35 -26.87
CA ALA A 515 64.76 29.00 -25.92
C ALA A 515 65.65 27.85 -26.42
N ARG A 516 65.11 26.91 -27.23
CA ARG A 516 65.89 25.83 -27.86
C ARG A 516 66.79 26.36 -28.96
N ALA A 517 66.32 27.34 -29.74
CA ALA A 517 67.18 28.01 -30.70
C ALA A 517 68.36 28.76 -30.02
N ILE A 518 68.13 29.21 -28.78
CA ILE A 518 69.16 29.83 -27.93
C ILE A 518 69.99 28.77 -27.18
N ALA A 519 69.35 27.57 -26.88
CA ALA A 519 69.95 26.51 -26.07
C ALA A 519 70.69 25.45 -26.92
N GLU A 520 70.54 25.40 -28.24
CA GLU A 520 71.36 24.55 -29.11
C GLU A 520 72.85 24.94 -29.01
N GLU A 521 73.10 26.14 -28.56
CA GLU A 521 74.46 26.55 -28.27
C GLU A 521 74.95 26.20 -26.84
N SER A 522 73.99 25.94 -25.91
CA SER A 522 74.27 25.50 -24.53
C SER A 522 74.03 24.01 -24.24
N ALA A 523 73.41 23.26 -25.19
CA ALA A 523 72.90 21.89 -24.97
C ALA A 523 73.97 20.76 -24.97
N ARG A 524 75.22 21.06 -24.99
CA ARG A 524 76.31 20.07 -24.76
C ARG A 524 76.54 19.68 -23.29
N GLN A 525 75.86 20.36 -22.36
CA GLN A 525 76.04 20.09 -20.92
C GLN A 525 74.87 19.49 -20.16
N GLN A 526 73.75 19.25 -20.79
CA GLN A 526 72.53 18.85 -20.03
C GLN A 526 71.92 17.48 -20.39
N ALA A 527 72.71 16.51 -20.88
CA ALA A 527 72.24 15.17 -21.19
C ALA A 527 72.00 14.25 -19.97
N ALA A 528 72.07 14.78 -18.76
CA ALA A 528 71.95 13.97 -17.54
C ALA A 528 70.65 14.08 -16.76
N LEU A 529 69.70 14.94 -17.18
CA LEU A 529 68.47 15.20 -16.38
C LEU A 529 67.13 14.61 -16.94
N ASP A 530 67.22 13.85 -18.02
CA ASP A 530 66.01 13.37 -18.71
C ASP A 530 65.42 12.06 -18.18
N TYR A 531 65.93 11.51 -17.11
CA TYR A 531 65.40 10.20 -16.63
C TYR A 531 64.27 10.27 -15.63
N GLU A 532 64.00 11.43 -15.04
CA GLU A 532 63.00 11.52 -13.96
C GLU A 532 61.57 11.87 -14.41
N ILE A 533 61.39 12.34 -15.66
CA ILE A 533 60.08 12.80 -16.13
C ILE A 533 59.16 11.66 -16.62
N THR A 534 59.74 10.51 -16.97
CA THR A 534 58.99 9.39 -17.56
C THR A 534 58.10 8.63 -16.56
N LEU A 535 58.33 8.77 -15.28
CA LEU A 535 57.57 8.06 -14.24
C LEU A 535 56.25 8.74 -13.82
N ARG A 536 56.08 10.04 -14.07
CA ARG A 536 54.86 10.78 -13.68
C ARG A 536 53.69 10.68 -14.69
N GLU A 537 53.99 10.39 -15.95
CA GLU A 537 52.95 10.26 -16.98
C GLU A 537 52.17 8.92 -16.95
N ARG A 538 52.80 7.88 -16.43
CA ARG A 538 52.12 6.56 -16.34
C ARG A 538 50.91 6.54 -15.42
N ASN A 539 50.89 7.37 -14.39
CA ASN A 539 49.76 7.36 -13.42
C ASN A 539 48.54 8.16 -13.90
N LYS A 540 48.71 9.09 -14.85
CA LYS A 540 47.60 9.88 -15.39
C LYS A 540 46.80 9.16 -16.49
N LEU A 541 47.46 8.23 -17.18
CA LEU A 541 46.85 7.41 -18.21
C LEU A 541 45.92 6.33 -17.64
N ALA A 542 46.20 5.84 -16.43
CA ALA A 542 45.36 4.82 -15.79
C ALA A 542 43.94 5.33 -15.45
N GLY A 543 43.79 6.61 -15.13
CA GLY A 543 42.48 7.20 -14.80
C GLY A 543 41.56 7.38 -16.01
N ASN A 544 42.10 7.81 -17.13
CA ASN A 544 41.33 8.08 -18.36
C ASN A 544 40.91 6.79 -19.10
N LEU A 545 41.73 5.74 -19.02
CA LEU A 545 41.39 4.42 -19.60
C LEU A 545 40.21 3.75 -18.88
N HIS A 546 40.08 4.03 -17.63
CA HIS A 546 39.03 3.46 -16.79
C HIS A 546 37.62 3.97 -17.16
N ASP A 547 37.45 5.28 -17.34
CA ASP A 547 36.13 5.86 -17.62
C ASP A 547 35.66 5.53 -19.06
N THR A 548 36.61 5.46 -20.01
CA THR A 548 36.30 5.11 -21.40
C THR A 548 35.95 3.61 -21.53
N ALA A 549 36.68 2.74 -20.81
CA ALA A 549 36.40 1.30 -20.84
C ALA A 549 35.03 0.95 -20.24
N LEU A 550 34.64 1.62 -19.16
CA LEU A 550 33.37 1.37 -18.48
C LEU A 550 32.17 1.82 -19.35
N GLN A 551 32.27 2.97 -20.01
CA GLN A 551 31.23 3.46 -20.92
C GLN A 551 31.11 2.58 -22.16
N THR A 552 32.23 2.11 -22.72
CA THR A 552 32.23 1.26 -23.91
C THR A 552 31.62 -0.11 -23.61
N VAL A 553 31.98 -0.72 -22.48
CA VAL A 553 31.45 -2.05 -22.06
C VAL A 553 29.94 -1.95 -21.80
N THR A 554 29.47 -0.89 -21.19
CA THR A 554 28.03 -0.65 -20.96
C THR A 554 27.28 -0.43 -22.28
N GLY A 555 27.87 0.31 -23.22
CA GLY A 555 27.31 0.53 -24.55
C GLY A 555 27.20 -0.76 -25.40
N ILE A 556 28.20 -1.61 -25.33
CA ILE A 556 28.18 -2.91 -26.03
C ILE A 556 27.09 -3.84 -25.43
N ALA A 557 26.94 -3.86 -24.09
CA ALA A 557 25.89 -4.63 -23.43
C ALA A 557 24.50 -4.21 -23.88
N PHE A 558 24.29 -2.89 -24.04
CA PHE A 558 23.03 -2.34 -24.55
C PHE A 558 22.77 -2.73 -26.01
N GLN A 559 23.78 -2.64 -26.88
CA GLN A 559 23.68 -3.01 -28.28
C GLN A 559 23.41 -4.51 -28.48
N LEU A 560 24.05 -5.37 -27.70
CA LEU A 560 23.78 -6.80 -27.71
C LEU A 560 22.35 -7.12 -27.30
N LYS A 561 21.81 -6.41 -26.29
CA LYS A 561 20.42 -6.55 -25.87
C LYS A 561 19.42 -6.12 -26.95
N VAL A 562 19.73 -5.07 -27.70
CA VAL A 562 18.93 -4.61 -28.86
C VAL A 562 18.97 -5.65 -29.99
N CYS A 563 20.13 -6.24 -30.27
CA CYS A 563 20.27 -7.31 -31.28
C CYS A 563 19.45 -8.55 -30.91
N GLU A 564 19.50 -8.98 -29.64
CA GLU A 564 18.71 -10.10 -29.11
C GLU A 564 17.18 -9.83 -29.21
N THR A 565 16.77 -8.59 -28.97
CA THR A 565 15.36 -8.20 -29.06
C THR A 565 14.88 -8.15 -30.53
N LYS A 566 15.74 -7.69 -31.45
CA LYS A 566 15.43 -7.65 -32.89
C LYS A 566 15.41 -9.05 -33.50
N GLU A 567 16.30 -9.93 -33.09
CA GLU A 567 16.33 -11.33 -33.54
C GLU A 567 15.09 -12.09 -33.10
N ARG A 568 14.64 -11.91 -31.83
CA ARG A 568 13.37 -12.46 -31.33
C ARG A 568 12.13 -11.89 -32.05
N ALA A 569 12.20 -10.67 -32.54
CA ALA A 569 11.11 -10.05 -33.32
C ALA A 569 11.05 -10.57 -34.79
N ARG A 570 12.15 -11.12 -35.33
CA ARG A 570 12.20 -11.72 -36.66
C ARG A 570 11.74 -13.16 -36.69
N THR A 571 11.68 -13.84 -35.55
CA THR A 571 11.30 -15.25 -35.41
C THR A 571 9.88 -15.44 -34.90
N ALA A 572 8.87 -14.93 -35.62
CA ALA A 572 7.48 -15.41 -35.54
C ALA A 572 7.03 -15.91 -36.93
N PRO A 573 6.39 -17.08 -36.93
CA PRO A 573 6.63 -18.07 -38.02
C PRO A 573 5.71 -17.95 -39.22
N PRO A 574 5.93 -18.66 -40.35
CA PRO A 574 5.92 -20.11 -40.34
C PRO A 574 6.97 -20.79 -41.24
N GLY A 575 7.41 -21.97 -40.86
CA GLY A 575 7.93 -23.00 -41.75
C GLY A 575 9.42 -23.26 -41.67
N GLU A 576 9.74 -24.36 -41.01
CA GLU A 576 10.88 -25.24 -41.16
C GLU A 576 12.21 -24.67 -41.70
N SER A 577 13.19 -24.51 -40.81
CA SER A 577 14.55 -24.94 -41.09
C SER A 577 15.39 -25.02 -39.81
N HIS A 578 15.94 -26.17 -39.58
CA HIS A 578 16.99 -26.47 -38.63
C HIS A 578 18.26 -25.72 -38.99
N GLY A 579 18.84 -24.98 -38.09
CA GLY A 579 20.24 -24.56 -38.24
C GLY A 579 20.71 -23.29 -37.53
N ASP A 580 19.91 -22.58 -36.73
CA ASP A 580 20.34 -21.26 -36.22
C ASP A 580 20.22 -21.06 -34.71
N ASP A 581 20.20 -22.15 -33.96
CA ASP A 581 20.10 -22.10 -32.48
C ASP A 581 21.42 -21.66 -31.81
N ASP A 582 22.48 -21.54 -32.58
CA ASP A 582 23.84 -21.24 -32.09
C ASP A 582 24.08 -19.72 -31.94
N VAL A 583 23.51 -18.88 -32.80
CA VAL A 583 23.73 -17.42 -32.78
C VAL A 583 23.06 -16.78 -31.56
N GLY A 584 21.83 -17.17 -31.27
CA GLY A 584 21.11 -16.68 -30.07
C GLY A 584 21.84 -17.07 -28.76
N ARG A 585 22.40 -18.26 -28.73
CA ARG A 585 23.17 -18.76 -27.57
C ARG A 585 24.49 -18.00 -27.42
N HIS A 586 25.21 -17.76 -28.51
CA HIS A 586 26.47 -17.01 -28.48
C HIS A 586 26.26 -15.54 -28.14
N LEU A 587 25.21 -14.90 -28.62
CA LEU A 587 24.84 -13.54 -28.25
C LEU A 587 24.43 -13.45 -26.76
N GLY A 588 23.71 -14.43 -26.25
CA GLY A 588 23.37 -14.53 -24.82
C GLY A 588 24.59 -14.70 -23.93
N VAL A 589 25.57 -15.50 -24.35
CA VAL A 589 26.85 -15.67 -23.66
C VAL A 589 27.69 -14.39 -23.71
N ALA A 590 27.80 -13.76 -24.89
CA ALA A 590 28.53 -12.51 -25.05
C ALA A 590 27.93 -11.39 -24.18
N ARG A 591 26.62 -11.28 -24.09
CA ARG A 591 25.94 -10.36 -23.18
C ARG A 591 26.29 -10.61 -21.73
N LYS A 592 26.22 -11.87 -21.27
CA LYS A 592 26.58 -12.24 -19.90
C LYS A 592 28.05 -11.96 -19.58
N MET A 593 28.96 -12.18 -20.53
CA MET A 593 30.37 -11.85 -20.36
C MET A 593 30.62 -10.35 -20.24
N VAL A 594 29.92 -9.54 -21.01
CA VAL A 594 30.01 -8.08 -20.96
C VAL A 594 29.38 -7.54 -19.66
N GLU A 595 28.24 -8.07 -19.23
CA GLU A 595 27.64 -7.75 -17.95
C GLU A 595 28.59 -8.08 -16.79
N HIS A 596 29.22 -9.25 -16.84
CA HIS A 596 30.20 -9.66 -15.83
C HIS A 596 31.46 -8.78 -15.83
N ALA A 597 31.98 -8.41 -16.99
CA ALA A 597 33.11 -7.51 -17.10
C ALA A 597 32.78 -6.09 -16.59
N ALA A 598 31.58 -5.60 -16.88
CA ALA A 598 31.10 -4.32 -16.36
C ALA A 598 30.94 -4.33 -14.84
N ASP A 599 30.52 -5.46 -14.26
CA ASP A 599 30.41 -5.62 -12.80
C ASP A 599 31.76 -5.74 -12.12
N GLN A 600 32.72 -6.44 -12.75
CA GLN A 600 34.10 -6.48 -12.27
C GLN A 600 34.79 -5.10 -12.30
N LEU A 601 34.58 -4.34 -13.35
CA LEU A 601 35.13 -2.98 -13.46
C LEU A 601 34.48 -2.04 -12.42
N ARG A 602 33.15 -2.11 -12.21
CA ARG A 602 32.47 -1.38 -11.14
C ARG A 602 32.98 -1.75 -9.76
N GLY A 603 33.21 -3.03 -9.52
CA GLY A 603 33.80 -3.54 -8.27
C GLY A 603 35.21 -3.00 -8.02
N THR A 604 36.05 -2.92 -9.05
CA THR A 604 37.41 -2.36 -8.96
C THR A 604 37.40 -0.86 -8.71
N VAL A 605 36.49 -0.12 -9.33
CA VAL A 605 36.30 1.34 -9.07
C VAL A 605 35.79 1.58 -7.67
N TRP A 606 34.88 0.75 -7.20
CA TRP A 606 34.31 0.88 -5.86
C TRP A 606 35.38 0.60 -4.78
N SER A 607 36.24 -0.39 -5.00
CA SER A 607 37.35 -0.69 -4.09
C SER A 607 38.41 0.42 -4.04
N LEU A 608 38.54 1.20 -5.12
CA LEU A 608 39.44 2.38 -5.17
C LEU A 608 38.79 3.66 -4.61
N ARG A 609 37.44 3.75 -4.56
CA ARG A 609 36.69 4.91 -4.03
C ARG A 609 36.31 4.78 -2.56
N SER A 610 36.34 3.59 -2.00
CA SER A 610 35.91 3.32 -0.62
C SER A 610 37.09 3.41 0.34
N LEU A 611 37.75 4.55 0.40
CA LEU A 611 38.50 4.95 1.60
C LEU A 611 37.48 5.38 2.67
N PRO A 612 37.72 5.09 3.95
CA PRO A 612 36.78 5.32 5.03
C PRO A 612 36.64 6.84 5.26
N ASN A 613 35.56 7.41 4.75
CA ASN A 613 35.04 8.66 5.23
C ASN A 613 33.59 8.46 5.62
N GLU A 614 33.31 8.72 6.91
CA GLU A 614 32.01 8.87 7.52
C GLU A 614 31.24 7.58 7.90
N GLY A 615 31.63 6.94 9.03
CA GLY A 615 30.67 6.45 10.02
C GLY A 615 29.80 5.25 9.70
N ARG A 616 29.99 4.54 8.59
CA ARG A 616 29.22 3.33 8.29
C ARG A 616 29.98 2.08 8.72
N SER A 617 29.30 1.21 9.50
CA SER A 617 29.86 -0.05 9.92
C SER A 617 29.79 -1.12 8.81
N PHE A 618 30.65 -2.13 8.88
CA PHE A 618 30.60 -3.28 7.97
C PHE A 618 29.28 -4.04 8.10
N SER A 619 28.76 -4.17 9.32
CA SER A 619 27.47 -4.80 9.62
C SER A 619 26.29 -4.05 8.99
N ASP A 620 26.31 -2.71 8.94
CA ASP A 620 25.25 -1.93 8.31
C ASP A 620 25.24 -2.10 6.79
N ALA A 621 26.43 -2.13 6.18
CA ALA A 621 26.58 -2.37 4.75
C ALA A 621 26.06 -3.77 4.34
N LEU A 622 26.36 -4.78 5.19
CA LEU A 622 25.86 -6.13 4.99
C LEU A 622 24.33 -6.20 5.10
N ARG A 623 23.76 -5.62 6.13
CA ARG A 623 22.31 -5.65 6.36
C ARG A 623 21.55 -4.99 5.22
N GLU A 624 21.94 -3.79 4.84
CA GLU A 624 21.32 -3.06 3.73
C GLU A 624 21.39 -3.83 2.40
N MET A 625 22.50 -4.53 2.17
CA MET A 625 22.65 -5.32 0.95
C MET A 625 21.77 -6.59 0.99
N LEU A 626 21.74 -7.30 2.13
CA LEU A 626 20.93 -8.52 2.26
C LEU A 626 19.44 -8.22 2.16
N GLU A 627 18.96 -7.14 2.77
CA GLU A 627 17.56 -6.68 2.65
C GLU A 627 17.17 -6.41 1.18
N ARG A 628 18.09 -5.80 0.41
CA ARG A 628 17.86 -5.58 -1.03
C ARG A 628 17.85 -6.89 -1.84
N MET A 629 18.65 -7.86 -1.45
CA MET A 629 18.72 -9.14 -2.16
C MET A 629 17.54 -10.06 -1.79
N GLU A 630 17.01 -9.96 -0.58
CA GLU A 630 15.81 -10.68 -0.15
C GLU A 630 14.54 -10.16 -0.86
N ALA A 631 14.51 -8.87 -1.18
CA ALA A 631 13.38 -8.25 -1.83
C ALA A 631 13.07 -8.88 -3.20
N GLY A 632 11.92 -9.52 -3.30
CA GLY A 632 11.46 -10.20 -4.53
C GLY A 632 11.72 -11.71 -4.59
N HIS A 633 12.20 -12.31 -3.50
CA HIS A 633 12.38 -13.76 -3.38
C HIS A 633 11.53 -14.31 -2.22
N ASP A 634 11.06 -15.54 -2.35
CA ASP A 634 10.27 -16.21 -1.31
C ASP A 634 11.16 -16.79 -0.17
N ALA A 635 12.46 -16.77 -0.36
CA ALA A 635 13.43 -17.26 0.60
C ALA A 635 13.76 -16.20 1.66
N ARG A 636 13.84 -16.61 2.92
CA ARG A 636 14.23 -15.74 4.04
C ARG A 636 15.74 -15.70 4.18
N VAL A 637 16.32 -14.49 4.22
CA VAL A 637 17.75 -14.27 4.45
C VAL A 637 17.98 -13.83 5.89
N GLU A 638 18.80 -14.58 6.64
CA GLU A 638 19.11 -14.31 8.05
C GLU A 638 20.58 -13.95 8.21
N LEU A 639 20.87 -12.79 8.80
CA LEU A 639 22.23 -12.37 9.12
C LEU A 639 22.56 -12.65 10.60
N ARG A 640 23.66 -13.39 10.84
CA ARG A 640 24.29 -13.59 12.14
C ARG A 640 25.65 -12.94 12.13
N PHE A 641 25.83 -11.90 12.91
CA PHE A 641 27.03 -11.06 12.83
C PHE A 641 27.68 -10.90 14.20
N ASP A 642 28.97 -11.21 14.26
CA ASP A 642 29.80 -10.94 15.44
C ASP A 642 30.26 -9.49 15.44
N PRO A 643 29.89 -8.66 16.46
CA PRO A 643 30.28 -7.26 16.49
C PRO A 643 31.78 -6.97 16.38
N ARG A 644 32.63 -7.94 16.75
CA ARG A 644 34.10 -7.84 16.60
C ARG A 644 34.55 -7.74 15.14
N ALA A 645 33.73 -8.18 14.21
CA ALA A 645 33.99 -8.12 12.78
C ALA A 645 33.73 -6.74 12.13
N ASP A 646 33.24 -5.76 12.89
CA ASP A 646 32.94 -4.42 12.35
C ASP A 646 34.20 -3.56 12.08
N HIS A 647 35.35 -3.95 12.63
CA HIS A 647 36.61 -3.17 12.54
C HIS A 647 37.56 -3.71 11.49
N LEU A 648 37.05 -4.13 10.35
CA LEU A 648 37.86 -4.60 9.23
C LEU A 648 38.43 -3.45 8.40
N PRO A 649 39.67 -3.60 7.85
CA PRO A 649 40.15 -2.69 6.83
C PRO A 649 39.17 -2.64 5.63
N ALA A 650 38.94 -1.43 5.10
CA ALA A 650 37.96 -1.21 4.02
C ALA A 650 38.18 -2.12 2.80
N TYR A 651 39.42 -2.42 2.46
CA TYR A 651 39.78 -3.34 1.40
C TYR A 651 39.30 -4.79 1.67
N VAL A 652 39.44 -5.26 2.92
CA VAL A 652 38.97 -6.58 3.32
C VAL A 652 37.47 -6.65 3.33
N ALA A 653 36.81 -5.67 3.99
CA ALA A 653 35.38 -5.56 4.05
C ALA A 653 34.75 -5.54 2.65
N GLY A 654 35.28 -4.73 1.74
CA GLY A 654 34.78 -4.63 0.37
C GLY A 654 34.85 -5.94 -0.42
N ASN A 655 35.95 -6.67 -0.31
CA ASN A 655 36.08 -7.98 -0.98
C ASN A 655 35.17 -9.03 -0.37
N LEU A 656 35.00 -9.06 0.96
CA LEU A 656 34.08 -9.97 1.64
C LEU A 656 32.62 -9.71 1.27
N ILE A 657 32.21 -8.44 1.15
CA ILE A 657 30.88 -8.06 0.67
C ILE A 657 30.61 -8.63 -0.72
N LEU A 658 31.57 -8.50 -1.64
CA LEU A 658 31.42 -9.01 -3.01
C LEU A 658 31.33 -10.53 -3.07
N VAL A 659 32.12 -11.25 -2.26
CA VAL A 659 32.05 -12.71 -2.17
C VAL A 659 30.70 -13.16 -1.59
N MET A 660 30.24 -12.51 -0.54
CA MET A 660 28.96 -12.81 0.07
C MET A 660 27.79 -12.51 -0.88
N GLN A 661 27.83 -11.36 -1.58
CA GLN A 661 26.84 -11.00 -2.58
C GLN A 661 26.71 -12.09 -3.64
N GLU A 662 27.83 -12.59 -4.16
CA GLU A 662 27.85 -13.65 -5.15
C GLU A 662 27.29 -14.97 -4.58
N ALA A 663 27.66 -15.33 -3.34
CA ALA A 663 27.18 -16.54 -2.71
C ALA A 663 25.67 -16.51 -2.44
N VAL A 664 25.16 -15.39 -1.92
CA VAL A 664 23.71 -15.20 -1.68
C VAL A 664 22.95 -15.13 -3.00
N HIS A 665 23.49 -14.46 -4.01
CA HIS A 665 22.92 -14.43 -5.35
C HIS A 665 22.77 -15.84 -5.94
N ASN A 666 23.81 -16.65 -5.84
CA ASN A 666 23.79 -18.03 -6.31
C ASN A 666 22.75 -18.89 -5.55
N ALA A 667 22.63 -18.70 -4.23
CA ALA A 667 21.62 -19.38 -3.43
C ALA A 667 20.21 -18.99 -3.90
N LEU A 668 19.89 -17.71 -3.95
CA LEU A 668 18.54 -17.22 -4.29
C LEU A 668 18.13 -17.58 -5.73
N HIS A 669 19.04 -17.51 -6.69
CA HIS A 669 18.72 -17.73 -8.11
C HIS A 669 18.84 -19.17 -8.58
N HIS A 670 19.73 -19.95 -7.95
CA HIS A 670 20.04 -21.28 -8.45
C HIS A 670 19.60 -22.41 -7.54
N ALA A 671 19.53 -22.20 -6.22
CA ALA A 671 19.25 -23.28 -5.27
C ALA A 671 17.76 -23.40 -4.90
N ALA A 672 16.93 -22.38 -5.15
CA ALA A 672 15.52 -22.29 -4.72
C ALA A 672 15.35 -22.64 -3.21
N PRO A 673 16.08 -21.98 -2.31
CA PRO A 673 16.07 -22.28 -0.89
C PRO A 673 14.80 -21.73 -0.23
N ARG A 674 14.47 -22.23 0.95
CA ARG A 674 13.51 -21.59 1.85
C ARG A 674 14.20 -20.60 2.79
N ARG A 675 15.46 -20.87 3.09
CA ARG A 675 16.25 -20.06 4.02
C ARG A 675 17.70 -19.99 3.59
N VAL A 676 18.25 -18.78 3.65
CA VAL A 676 19.69 -18.51 3.50
C VAL A 676 20.19 -17.90 4.80
N VAL A 677 21.23 -18.48 5.38
CA VAL A 677 21.86 -17.97 6.61
C VAL A 677 23.24 -17.47 6.27
N VAL A 678 23.48 -16.19 6.51
CA VAL A 678 24.77 -15.54 6.41
C VAL A 678 25.33 -15.36 7.80
N SER A 679 26.49 -15.93 8.08
CA SER A 679 27.15 -15.84 9.37
C SER A 679 28.54 -15.22 9.23
N VAL A 680 28.83 -14.21 10.03
CA VAL A 680 30.15 -13.58 10.13
C VAL A 680 30.64 -13.75 11.56
N ALA A 681 31.75 -14.44 11.73
CA ALA A 681 32.36 -14.73 13.03
C ALA A 681 33.82 -14.28 13.04
N ALA A 682 34.23 -13.60 14.10
CA ALA A 682 35.62 -13.22 14.32
C ALA A 682 36.25 -14.11 15.40
N ALA A 683 37.38 -14.73 15.07
CA ALA A 683 38.19 -15.53 15.98
C ALA A 683 39.60 -14.94 16.07
N GLU A 684 40.40 -15.39 17.06
CA GLU A 684 41.81 -14.95 17.22
C GLU A 684 42.69 -15.21 16.00
N ALA A 685 42.37 -16.25 15.23
CA ALA A 685 43.15 -16.65 14.04
C ALA A 685 42.68 -16.03 12.74
N GLY A 686 41.54 -15.35 12.70
CA GLY A 686 40.97 -14.77 11.47
C GLY A 686 39.47 -14.54 11.53
N LEU A 687 38.92 -14.09 10.41
CA LEU A 687 37.51 -13.91 10.23
C LEU A 687 36.93 -15.01 9.35
N THR A 688 35.80 -15.57 9.74
CA THR A 688 35.06 -16.57 8.96
C THR A 688 33.74 -15.97 8.51
N LEU A 689 33.48 -16.01 7.21
CA LEU A 689 32.20 -15.70 6.58
C LEU A 689 31.59 -16.98 6.03
N GLU A 690 30.37 -17.31 6.42
CA GLU A 690 29.64 -18.47 5.92
C GLU A 690 28.33 -18.04 5.29
N VAL A 691 27.98 -18.59 4.15
CA VAL A 691 26.65 -18.48 3.52
C VAL A 691 26.13 -19.89 3.34
N ARG A 692 25.03 -20.21 4.00
CA ARG A 692 24.39 -21.52 3.95
C ARG A 692 22.97 -21.40 3.43
N ASP A 693 22.61 -22.18 2.46
CA ASP A 693 21.24 -22.34 2.00
C ASP A 693 20.74 -23.79 2.24
N ASP A 694 19.42 -23.92 2.27
CA ASP A 694 18.72 -25.21 2.38
C ASP A 694 18.09 -25.62 1.04
N GLY A 695 18.66 -25.15 -0.05
CA GLY A 695 18.14 -25.38 -1.40
C GLY A 695 18.54 -26.74 -1.99
N ARG A 696 18.40 -26.85 -3.31
CA ARG A 696 18.62 -28.14 -4.01
C ARG A 696 20.08 -28.62 -4.06
N GLY A 697 21.05 -27.76 -3.72
CA GLY A 697 22.44 -28.07 -3.83
C GLY A 697 22.91 -28.49 -5.24
N PHE A 698 24.13 -28.87 -5.39
CA PHE A 698 24.72 -29.34 -6.65
C PHE A 698 25.92 -30.27 -6.38
N GLU A 699 26.32 -31.03 -7.39
CA GLU A 699 27.49 -31.92 -7.32
C GLU A 699 28.76 -31.14 -7.73
N LEU A 700 29.72 -31.08 -6.83
CA LEU A 700 31.02 -30.45 -7.07
C LEU A 700 31.89 -31.39 -7.94
N GLY A 701 31.71 -31.37 -9.27
CA GLY A 701 32.50 -32.10 -10.22
C GLY A 701 33.60 -31.27 -10.91
N GLU A 702 34.53 -31.90 -11.59
CA GLU A 702 35.64 -31.28 -12.36
C GLU A 702 35.18 -30.33 -13.49
N GLN A 703 33.85 -30.20 -13.74
CA GLN A 703 33.29 -29.34 -14.77
C GLN A 703 32.95 -27.91 -14.28
N ALA A 704 33.27 -27.57 -13.05
CA ALA A 704 33.00 -26.22 -12.48
C ALA A 704 34.08 -25.20 -12.89
N GLY A 705 34.30 -25.00 -14.18
CA GLY A 705 35.28 -24.05 -14.70
C GLY A 705 34.69 -23.01 -15.66
N PRO A 706 35.45 -21.97 -16.02
CA PRO A 706 35.00 -20.87 -16.89
C PRO A 706 34.47 -21.28 -18.27
N ARG A 707 34.88 -22.47 -18.74
CA ARG A 707 34.46 -23.02 -20.05
C ARG A 707 32.99 -23.44 -20.11
N HIS A 708 32.32 -23.55 -18.94
CA HIS A 708 30.91 -23.94 -18.85
C HIS A 708 30.00 -22.84 -18.29
N GLY A 709 30.49 -21.59 -18.22
CA GLY A 709 29.69 -20.44 -17.82
C GLY A 709 29.58 -20.17 -16.31
N HIS A 710 30.37 -20.85 -15.48
CA HIS A 710 30.41 -20.67 -14.02
C HIS A 710 31.52 -19.69 -13.60
N PHE A 711 31.35 -18.43 -13.98
CA PHE A 711 32.30 -17.34 -13.66
C PHE A 711 32.29 -16.93 -12.19
N GLY A 712 31.12 -17.06 -11.51
CA GLY A 712 30.93 -16.61 -10.12
C GLY A 712 31.82 -17.33 -9.11
N LEU A 713 31.93 -18.66 -9.20
CA LEU A 713 32.76 -19.45 -8.28
C LEU A 713 34.25 -19.15 -8.44
N ALA A 714 34.73 -18.97 -9.68
CA ALA A 714 36.11 -18.59 -9.97
C ALA A 714 36.42 -17.18 -9.44
N GLY A 715 35.52 -16.24 -9.61
CA GLY A 715 35.65 -14.86 -9.11
C GLY A 715 35.67 -14.77 -7.57
N MET A 716 34.87 -15.59 -6.88
CA MET A 716 34.93 -15.69 -5.42
C MET A 716 36.29 -16.23 -4.95
N ARG A 717 36.80 -17.28 -5.57
CA ARG A 717 38.09 -17.87 -5.21
C ARG A 717 39.24 -16.88 -5.38
N GLU A 718 39.29 -16.19 -6.50
CA GLU A 718 40.33 -15.20 -6.78
C GLU A 718 40.33 -14.05 -5.77
N ARG A 719 39.13 -13.57 -5.36
CA ARG A 719 39.02 -12.50 -4.37
C ARG A 719 39.47 -12.93 -2.98
N VAL A 720 39.13 -14.16 -2.59
CA VAL A 720 39.52 -14.71 -1.30
C VAL A 720 41.04 -14.99 -1.25
N GLU A 721 41.62 -15.48 -2.33
CA GLU A 721 43.08 -15.67 -2.46
C GLU A 721 43.85 -14.34 -2.37
N ARG A 722 43.33 -13.26 -2.97
CA ARG A 722 43.89 -11.89 -2.82
C ARG A 722 43.90 -11.40 -1.38
N LEU A 723 42.96 -11.86 -0.55
CA LEU A 723 42.95 -11.59 0.88
C LEU A 723 43.83 -12.50 1.72
N GLY A 724 44.54 -13.44 1.07
CA GLY A 724 45.33 -14.47 1.77
C GLY A 724 44.45 -15.50 2.50
N GLY A 725 43.17 -15.59 2.13
CA GLY A 725 42.18 -16.45 2.74
C GLY A 725 41.98 -17.77 1.99
N THR A 726 41.09 -18.61 2.53
CA THR A 726 40.66 -19.88 1.93
C THR A 726 39.14 -19.84 1.67
N LEU A 727 38.73 -20.41 0.52
CA LEU A 727 37.33 -20.60 0.15
C LEU A 727 37.03 -22.10 0.10
N GLU A 728 36.08 -22.53 0.91
CA GLU A 728 35.54 -23.89 0.92
C GLU A 728 34.06 -23.83 0.49
N ILE A 729 33.70 -24.76 -0.38
CA ILE A 729 32.30 -24.90 -0.83
C ILE A 729 31.93 -26.35 -0.60
N ASP A 730 30.87 -26.58 0.16
CA ASP A 730 30.29 -27.89 0.42
C ASP A 730 28.85 -27.89 -0.09
N SER A 731 28.57 -28.74 -1.05
CA SER A 731 27.24 -28.84 -1.66
C SER A 731 26.96 -30.28 -2.06
N THR A 732 25.77 -30.73 -1.74
CA THR A 732 25.27 -32.04 -2.13
C THR A 732 23.88 -31.93 -2.71
N PRO A 733 23.55 -32.65 -3.77
CA PRO A 733 22.20 -32.63 -4.33
C PRO A 733 21.14 -32.96 -3.29
N GLY A 734 20.19 -32.02 -3.09
CA GLY A 734 19.13 -32.11 -2.08
C GLY A 734 19.54 -31.71 -0.66
N GLY A 735 20.81 -31.36 -0.42
CA GLY A 735 21.33 -31.01 0.92
C GLY A 735 21.66 -29.53 1.12
N GLY A 736 21.42 -28.69 0.12
CA GLY A 736 21.77 -27.26 0.13
C GLY A 736 23.25 -27.02 -0.15
N THR A 737 23.68 -25.76 0.03
CA THR A 737 25.08 -25.37 -0.17
C THR A 737 25.59 -24.58 1.03
N LEU A 738 26.83 -24.82 1.39
CA LEU A 738 27.63 -24.03 2.33
C LEU A 738 28.83 -23.44 1.62
N VAL A 739 28.95 -22.16 1.58
CA VAL A 739 30.11 -21.40 1.15
C VAL A 739 30.79 -20.85 2.39
N ARG A 740 32.03 -21.23 2.65
CA ARG A 740 32.81 -20.76 3.79
C ARG A 740 34.07 -20.07 3.30
N VAL A 741 34.31 -18.89 3.83
CA VAL A 741 35.52 -18.08 3.58
C VAL A 741 36.21 -17.84 4.91
N THR A 742 37.50 -18.10 4.95
CA THR A 742 38.34 -17.79 6.11
C THR A 742 39.45 -16.84 5.68
N VAL A 743 39.58 -15.70 6.35
CA VAL A 743 40.57 -14.66 6.05
C VAL A 743 41.40 -14.38 7.30
N PRO A 744 42.75 -14.41 7.26
CA PRO A 744 43.60 -14.11 8.42
C PRO A 744 43.47 -12.62 8.82
N THR A 745 43.48 -12.35 10.12
CA THR A 745 43.33 -10.99 10.66
C THR A 745 44.66 -10.22 10.67
N GLU A 746 45.81 -10.92 10.61
CA GLU A 746 47.13 -10.30 10.55
C GLU A 746 47.62 -10.18 9.10
N GLN A 747 47.45 -9.01 8.48
CA GLN A 747 48.34 -8.68 7.35
C GLN A 747 49.69 -8.26 7.92
N ARG A 748 50.69 -9.09 7.72
CA ARG A 748 52.11 -8.65 7.81
C ARG A 748 52.32 -7.49 6.86
N THR A 749 52.33 -6.28 7.39
CA THR A 749 52.77 -5.06 6.69
C THR A 749 54.24 -5.21 6.44
N THR A 750 54.63 -5.73 5.28
CA THR A 750 55.96 -5.55 4.72
C THR A 750 56.01 -4.12 4.15
N HIS A 751 56.06 -3.13 5.01
CA HIS A 751 56.61 -1.85 4.65
C HIS A 751 58.13 -1.97 4.64
N ALA A 752 58.69 -2.17 3.44
CA ALA A 752 60.06 -1.77 3.21
C ALA A 752 60.13 -0.27 3.38
N ALA A 753 60.67 0.16 4.49
CA ALA A 753 61.05 1.54 4.71
C ALA A 753 62.02 1.97 3.61
N ILE A 754 61.60 2.91 2.79
CA ILE A 754 62.53 3.75 2.03
C ILE A 754 62.48 5.12 2.73
N ASP A 755 63.39 5.26 3.69
CA ASP A 755 63.92 6.57 4.10
C ASP A 755 64.56 7.19 2.88
N VAL A 756 64.05 8.30 2.39
CA VAL A 756 64.84 9.26 1.61
C VAL A 756 64.55 10.64 2.17
N TYR A 757 65.57 11.21 2.68
CA TYR A 757 65.83 12.53 3.18
C TYR A 757 65.33 13.71 2.29
N ALA A 758 65.06 14.81 3.00
CA ALA A 758 65.10 16.27 2.73
C ALA A 758 63.85 16.82 2.06
#